data_6bd22ddb4885eab5470f23e7d0094fff
#
_entry.id   6bd22ddb4885eab5470f23e7d0094fff
#
_cell.length_a   1.000
_cell.length_b   1.000
_cell.length_c   1.000
_cell.angle_alpha   90.00
_cell.angle_beta   90.00
_cell.angle_gamma   90.00
#
_symmetry.space_group_name_H-M   'P 1'
#
loop_
_entity.id
_entity.type
_entity.pdbx_description
1 polymer ?
#
loop_
_entity_poly.entity_id
_entity_poly.type
_entity_poly.pdbx_seq_one_letter_code
_entity_poly.pdbx_strand_id
1 'polypeptide(L)'
;MIKSISLFFAILLSFSFSAAQQTGTVTGKIFDGEFNDILPFANVVIQNTATGTTTDFDGEYKLALDEGTYTLVFSFVGYETKAITDVKIEANKVLELNVTLNPSSSALSEVVITTSARRNTEESVLNLQRNSAVLLDGLSIESIKKAGASDIASAIKSVPGVSVQGGKYVYVRGLGDRYTKSILNGMDIPGLDPDKNTIQMDIFPTNILENIIVIKSGSADLPADFTGGVVDIITKDFPSQKAMSFSLSTSYNPDMSFNSNYVTYEGSGTDFLGFDSGDRNLPITPTTSTPNPASSNNSSLEGITRSFNSTLATERKTSLPNFSLGFNYGNQFDIGDNRLGLIASINYKNETLFYEGFENGVYQKNEDRDINELRFDRRQTGDLGENNVLLSGLVGLSFKTDNSKYNFNVLHIQNGESRAALFNQVTQISNAITVDKDNLEYTQRSLTNFLFGGHHSLAENDFIIDWKVSPSFSRVYDKDVRLTTFILNNDGTTNISSDAGFPQRLWRDLEEFNVTSKVDFTKKYDLFSNQASLKFGALASYKKRNYDIYKYEVAFRSVNTSSFNGDPNAILDPSNIWTPETNTGSYIRGNFEPANSYESIQNTAAVYVSNEFKIIDKLRSIVGVRAEYFTTLFTGQNNSGTEVFDNEQTIEELDLFPSANFIYEANEKSNIRLSYFRTVARPSFKESSVVQIPDLLTGIIFLGNIDLQPSYINNFDIRYEFFGEKAQMFAVSGFYKKFKDPIELVAFSFAAPNQFTPRNSPEAQVLGLEFEGRKNFNFIAESLSDLSLNVNVSIIKSEIEMAKGEGQEYESRQQFARNGETIDDTRELQGQSPFLVNVGLNYNNSESGFETGLFYNVQGKTLEVVGFGKNPDVYTQSFNSLNFNLSKSFGKDNRSKLSLKIDNILNDDRLSQYESYGDISADFSSRNPGTTFSLGYSMNL
;
A
#
# COMPACT_ATOMS: atom_id res chain seq x y z
N MET A 1 -64.18 -16.19 -28.93
CA MET A 1 -62.81 -16.04 -28.47
C MET A 1 -62.20 -17.30 -27.80
N ILE A 2 -62.96 -18.30 -27.39
CA ILE A 2 -62.49 -19.53 -26.71
C ILE A 2 -62.10 -20.65 -27.69
N LYS A 3 -62.62 -20.63 -28.92
CA LYS A 3 -62.34 -21.65 -29.97
C LYS A 3 -61.04 -21.42 -30.75
N SER A 4 -60.44 -20.23 -30.66
CA SER A 4 -59.18 -19.91 -31.36
C SER A 4 -57.89 -20.16 -30.44
N ILE A 5 -58.11 -20.30 -29.15
CA ILE A 5 -57.00 -20.59 -28.19
C ILE A 5 -56.72 -22.10 -28.12
N SER A 6 -57.74 -22.91 -28.33
CA SER A 6 -57.57 -24.39 -28.33
C SER A 6 -56.85 -24.92 -29.56
N LEU A 7 -56.89 -24.20 -30.68
CA LEU A 7 -56.17 -24.58 -31.91
C LEU A 7 -54.68 -24.18 -31.83
N PHE A 8 -54.37 -23.12 -31.09
CA PHE A 8 -52.96 -22.70 -30.88
C PHE A 8 -52.20 -23.59 -29.92
N PHE A 9 -52.92 -24.17 -28.94
CA PHE A 9 -52.32 -25.14 -28.01
C PHE A 9 -52.17 -26.55 -28.60
N ALA A 10 -53.00 -26.93 -29.57
CA ALA A 10 -52.86 -28.20 -30.28
C ALA A 10 -51.73 -28.21 -31.33
N ILE A 11 -51.37 -27.06 -31.88
CA ILE A 11 -50.20 -26.92 -32.78
C ILE A 11 -48.89 -26.85 -32.01
N LEU A 12 -48.87 -26.42 -30.74
CA LEU A 12 -47.67 -26.41 -29.88
C LEU A 12 -47.33 -27.80 -29.28
N LEU A 13 -48.26 -28.73 -29.29
CA LEU A 13 -48.05 -30.09 -28.78
C LEU A 13 -47.60 -31.11 -29.87
N SER A 14 -47.49 -30.69 -31.12
CA SER A 14 -47.08 -31.60 -32.21
C SER A 14 -45.60 -31.46 -32.67
N PHE A 15 -44.79 -30.67 -31.93
CA PHE A 15 -43.36 -30.48 -32.26
C PHE A 15 -42.42 -30.96 -31.16
N SER A 16 -42.69 -32.04 -30.46
CA SER A 16 -41.75 -32.62 -29.47
C SER A 16 -41.52 -34.10 -29.68
N PHE A 17 -41.17 -34.51 -30.89
CA PHE A 17 -40.42 -35.71 -31.11
C PHE A 17 -39.02 -35.31 -31.57
N SER A 18 -38.21 -34.80 -30.66
CA SER A 18 -36.74 -34.86 -30.82
C SER A 18 -36.30 -36.27 -30.54
N ALA A 19 -35.80 -36.94 -31.55
CA ALA A 19 -35.05 -38.18 -31.38
C ALA A 19 -33.92 -37.88 -30.41
N ALA A 20 -33.91 -38.49 -29.24
CA ALA A 20 -32.82 -38.44 -28.32
C ALA A 20 -31.60 -39.05 -29.01
N GLN A 21 -30.70 -38.23 -29.53
CA GLN A 21 -29.41 -38.65 -30.06
C GLN A 21 -28.61 -39.21 -28.88
N GLN A 22 -28.23 -40.48 -28.96
CA GLN A 22 -27.49 -41.09 -27.86
C GLN A 22 -26.03 -40.63 -27.93
N THR A 23 -25.66 -39.73 -27.07
CA THR A 23 -24.29 -39.20 -26.94
C THR A 23 -23.47 -39.98 -25.90
N GLY A 24 -22.21 -40.18 -26.14
CA GLY A 24 -21.23 -40.56 -25.15
C GLY A 24 -20.42 -39.33 -24.68
N THR A 25 -19.62 -39.47 -23.67
CA THR A 25 -18.80 -38.36 -23.14
C THR A 25 -17.35 -38.80 -23.10
N VAL A 26 -16.43 -37.96 -23.60
CA VAL A 26 -15.01 -38.06 -23.29
C VAL A 26 -14.64 -37.03 -22.25
N THR A 27 -13.94 -37.45 -21.22
CA THR A 27 -13.44 -36.57 -20.14
C THR A 27 -11.98 -36.90 -19.85
N GLY A 28 -11.23 -36.05 -19.21
CA GLY A 28 -9.86 -36.28 -18.79
C GLY A 28 -9.15 -35.00 -18.42
N LYS A 29 -7.88 -35.15 -18.02
CA LYS A 29 -7.02 -34.03 -17.65
C LYS A 29 -5.93 -33.82 -18.68
N ILE A 30 -5.54 -32.57 -18.87
CA ILE A 30 -4.38 -32.22 -19.69
C ILE A 30 -3.27 -31.72 -18.77
N PHE A 31 -2.09 -32.33 -18.94
CA PHE A 31 -0.90 -32.05 -18.14
C PHE A 31 0.19 -31.40 -18.97
N ASP A 32 0.98 -30.57 -18.32
CA ASP A 32 2.26 -30.08 -18.80
C ASP A 32 3.29 -31.21 -18.75
N GLY A 33 3.88 -31.57 -19.88
CA GLY A 33 4.89 -32.61 -19.97
C GLY A 33 6.23 -32.27 -19.35
N GLU A 34 6.43 -31.01 -19.02
CA GLU A 34 7.67 -30.54 -18.39
C GLU A 34 7.54 -30.43 -16.87
N PHE A 35 6.37 -30.06 -16.37
CA PHE A 35 6.15 -29.76 -14.96
C PHE A 35 5.17 -30.70 -14.28
N ASN A 36 4.53 -31.54 -15.06
CA ASN A 36 3.43 -32.40 -14.64
C ASN A 36 2.30 -31.64 -13.91
N ASP A 37 2.23 -30.32 -14.16
CA ASP A 37 1.14 -29.49 -13.71
C ASP A 37 -0.06 -29.62 -14.65
N ILE A 38 -1.25 -29.38 -14.15
CA ILE A 38 -2.46 -29.31 -14.98
C ILE A 38 -2.37 -28.12 -15.94
N LEU A 39 -2.87 -28.29 -17.16
CA LEU A 39 -2.99 -27.21 -18.15
C LEU A 39 -4.44 -26.70 -18.24
N PRO A 40 -4.79 -25.65 -17.48
CA PRO A 40 -6.09 -25.02 -17.60
C PRO A 40 -6.25 -24.34 -18.96
N PHE A 41 -7.45 -24.40 -19.53
CA PHE A 41 -7.81 -23.76 -20.82
C PHE A 41 -7.06 -24.29 -22.04
N ALA A 42 -6.54 -25.49 -21.99
CA ALA A 42 -6.06 -26.18 -23.15
C ALA A 42 -7.26 -26.54 -24.06
N ASN A 43 -7.13 -26.33 -25.36
CA ASN A 43 -8.19 -26.62 -26.31
C ASN A 43 -8.23 -28.13 -26.62
N VAL A 44 -9.44 -28.67 -26.68
CA VAL A 44 -9.75 -30.03 -27.11
C VAL A 44 -10.77 -29.93 -28.24
N VAL A 45 -10.34 -30.23 -29.47
CA VAL A 45 -11.20 -30.05 -30.68
C VAL A 45 -11.20 -31.34 -31.47
N ILE A 46 -12.33 -31.63 -32.14
CA ILE A 46 -12.37 -32.69 -33.13
C ILE A 46 -11.66 -32.18 -34.37
N GLN A 47 -10.73 -32.99 -34.90
CA GLN A 47 -9.94 -32.63 -36.06
C GLN A 47 -10.82 -32.22 -37.25
N ASN A 48 -10.48 -31.12 -37.87
CA ASN A 48 -11.18 -30.51 -39.01
C ASN A 48 -12.64 -30.07 -38.73
N THR A 49 -13.04 -29.84 -37.49
CA THR A 49 -14.36 -29.30 -37.12
C THR A 49 -14.19 -28.12 -36.17
N ALA A 50 -15.29 -27.36 -35.97
CA ALA A 50 -15.38 -26.32 -34.93
C ALA A 50 -15.90 -26.85 -33.58
N THR A 51 -16.16 -28.17 -33.49
CA THR A 51 -16.70 -28.78 -32.28
C THR A 51 -15.57 -29.12 -31.32
N GLY A 52 -15.63 -28.58 -30.12
CA GLY A 52 -14.59 -28.78 -29.10
C GLY A 52 -14.99 -28.21 -27.76
N THR A 53 -14.08 -28.29 -26.81
CA THR A 53 -14.16 -27.75 -25.46
C THR A 53 -12.77 -27.27 -25.03
N THR A 54 -12.70 -26.65 -23.87
CA THR A 54 -11.44 -26.31 -23.22
C THR A 54 -11.38 -26.99 -21.87
N THR A 55 -10.18 -27.25 -21.38
CA THR A 55 -10.00 -27.68 -19.99
C THR A 55 -10.45 -26.56 -19.05
N ASP A 56 -10.98 -26.96 -17.91
CA ASP A 56 -11.24 -26.08 -16.79
C ASP A 56 -9.95 -25.78 -15.99
N PHE A 57 -10.11 -25.23 -14.78
CA PHE A 57 -8.97 -24.86 -13.92
C PHE A 57 -8.21 -26.02 -13.31
N ASP A 58 -8.89 -27.14 -13.16
CA ASP A 58 -8.30 -28.40 -12.70
C ASP A 58 -7.68 -29.19 -13.86
N GLY A 59 -7.55 -28.51 -15.03
CA GLY A 59 -7.06 -29.12 -16.26
C GLY A 59 -8.01 -30.16 -16.82
N GLU A 60 -9.25 -30.26 -16.31
CA GLU A 60 -10.23 -31.25 -16.74
C GLU A 60 -11.03 -30.74 -17.95
N TYR A 61 -11.31 -31.61 -18.87
CA TYR A 61 -12.21 -31.36 -19.99
C TYR A 61 -13.32 -32.38 -20.04
N LYS A 62 -14.47 -31.96 -20.57
CA LYS A 62 -15.63 -32.78 -20.83
C LYS A 62 -16.23 -32.41 -22.16
N LEU A 63 -16.33 -33.39 -23.06
CA LEU A 63 -16.85 -33.21 -24.40
C LEU A 63 -17.88 -34.30 -24.70
N ALA A 64 -19.13 -33.91 -24.90
CA ALA A 64 -20.20 -34.83 -25.29
C ALA A 64 -20.22 -34.95 -26.81
N LEU A 65 -20.20 -36.20 -27.33
CA LEU A 65 -20.13 -36.51 -28.75
C LEU A 65 -21.09 -37.64 -29.07
N ASP A 66 -21.57 -37.66 -30.33
CA ASP A 66 -22.33 -38.79 -30.85
C ASP A 66 -21.48 -40.08 -30.87
N GLU A 67 -22.11 -41.23 -30.86
CA GLU A 67 -21.39 -42.47 -31.00
C GLU A 67 -20.61 -42.51 -32.32
N GLY A 68 -19.32 -42.78 -32.21
CA GLY A 68 -18.42 -42.75 -33.36
C GLY A 68 -16.94 -42.86 -32.99
N THR A 69 -16.06 -42.84 -34.00
CA THR A 69 -14.61 -42.77 -33.80
C THR A 69 -14.08 -41.42 -34.28
N TYR A 70 -13.37 -40.75 -33.40
CA TYR A 70 -12.90 -39.39 -33.60
C TYR A 70 -11.39 -39.25 -33.46
N THR A 71 -10.82 -38.27 -34.11
CA THR A 71 -9.49 -37.76 -33.81
C THR A 71 -9.63 -36.49 -33.00
N LEU A 72 -9.17 -36.52 -31.75
CA LEU A 72 -9.16 -35.38 -30.88
C LEU A 72 -7.81 -34.66 -30.95
N VAL A 73 -7.83 -33.38 -31.14
CA VAL A 73 -6.65 -32.51 -31.20
C VAL A 73 -6.59 -31.71 -29.94
N PHE A 74 -5.51 -31.88 -29.21
CA PHE A 74 -5.22 -31.17 -27.97
C PHE A 74 -4.16 -30.14 -28.24
N SER A 75 -4.44 -28.88 -27.91
CA SER A 75 -3.51 -27.77 -28.12
C SER A 75 -3.57 -26.77 -26.98
N PHE A 76 -2.41 -26.30 -26.64
CA PHE A 76 -2.25 -25.22 -25.69
C PHE A 76 -1.15 -24.29 -26.17
N VAL A 77 -1.27 -22.99 -25.90
CA VAL A 77 -0.32 -22.03 -26.42
C VAL A 77 1.06 -22.26 -25.80
N GLY A 78 2.08 -22.47 -26.66
CA GLY A 78 3.45 -22.78 -26.22
C GLY A 78 3.73 -24.28 -26.11
N TYR A 79 2.79 -25.15 -26.48
CA TYR A 79 2.95 -26.59 -26.46
C TYR A 79 2.80 -27.22 -27.86
N GLU A 80 3.41 -28.37 -28.07
CA GLU A 80 3.21 -29.13 -29.28
C GLU A 80 1.77 -29.64 -29.34
N THR A 81 1.12 -29.38 -30.45
CA THR A 81 -0.24 -29.89 -30.69
C THR A 81 -0.21 -31.39 -30.79
N LYS A 82 -1.01 -32.06 -29.96
CA LYS A 82 -1.08 -33.54 -29.94
C LYS A 82 -2.43 -33.99 -30.47
N ALA A 83 -2.39 -34.84 -31.50
CA ALA A 83 -3.57 -35.48 -32.04
C ALA A 83 -3.62 -36.94 -31.57
N ILE A 84 -4.76 -37.34 -30.99
CA ILE A 84 -5.02 -38.72 -30.60
C ILE A 84 -6.10 -39.27 -31.55
N THR A 85 -5.73 -40.26 -32.36
CA THR A 85 -6.61 -40.90 -33.34
C THR A 85 -7.37 -42.04 -32.69
N ASP A 86 -8.42 -42.48 -33.36
CA ASP A 86 -9.18 -43.70 -33.03
C ASP A 86 -9.86 -43.66 -31.63
N VAL A 87 -10.21 -42.46 -31.16
CA VAL A 87 -10.96 -42.26 -29.92
C VAL A 87 -12.41 -42.70 -30.14
N LYS A 88 -12.74 -43.87 -29.63
CA LYS A 88 -14.05 -44.50 -29.80
C LYS A 88 -15.02 -43.99 -28.70
N ILE A 89 -16.04 -43.31 -29.11
CA ILE A 89 -17.13 -42.85 -28.25
C ILE A 89 -18.32 -43.81 -28.38
N GLU A 90 -18.73 -44.39 -27.26
CA GLU A 90 -19.90 -45.26 -27.19
C GLU A 90 -21.05 -44.56 -26.48
N ALA A 91 -22.27 -44.77 -26.99
CA ALA A 91 -23.47 -44.16 -26.45
C ALA A 91 -23.66 -44.45 -24.94
N ASN A 92 -23.98 -43.40 -24.16
CA ASN A 92 -24.19 -43.44 -22.70
C ASN A 92 -22.96 -43.97 -21.88
N LYS A 93 -21.76 -43.93 -22.45
CA LYS A 93 -20.52 -44.22 -21.73
C LYS A 93 -19.64 -43.00 -21.58
N VAL A 94 -18.85 -42.99 -20.51
CA VAL A 94 -17.82 -41.98 -20.26
C VAL A 94 -16.47 -42.65 -20.57
N LEU A 95 -15.72 -42.04 -21.47
CA LEU A 95 -14.33 -42.41 -21.78
C LEU A 95 -13.40 -41.42 -21.07
N GLU A 96 -12.57 -41.91 -20.18
CA GLU A 96 -11.51 -41.10 -19.57
C GLU A 96 -10.25 -41.11 -20.43
N LEU A 97 -9.74 -39.92 -20.80
CA LEU A 97 -8.56 -39.76 -21.66
C LEU A 97 -7.68 -38.64 -21.14
N ASN A 98 -6.67 -38.96 -20.35
CA ASN A 98 -5.70 -38.02 -19.84
C ASN A 98 -4.59 -37.80 -20.88
N VAL A 99 -4.19 -36.54 -21.09
CA VAL A 99 -3.25 -36.18 -22.15
C VAL A 99 -2.15 -35.27 -21.61
N THR A 100 -0.91 -35.58 -21.92
CA THR A 100 0.25 -34.75 -21.61
C THR A 100 0.69 -34.03 -22.88
N LEU A 101 0.78 -32.71 -22.84
CA LEU A 101 1.33 -31.84 -23.88
C LEU A 101 2.76 -31.47 -23.52
N ASN A 102 3.68 -31.60 -24.46
CA ASN A 102 5.07 -31.19 -24.29
C ASN A 102 5.26 -29.75 -24.79
N PRO A 103 6.10 -28.94 -24.14
CA PRO A 103 6.49 -27.64 -24.67
C PRO A 103 7.12 -27.76 -26.05
N SER A 104 6.79 -26.83 -26.95
CA SER A 104 7.31 -26.85 -28.33
C SER A 104 8.79 -26.47 -28.37
N SER A 105 9.65 -27.40 -28.82
CA SER A 105 11.10 -27.21 -28.92
C SER A 105 11.61 -26.68 -30.27
N SER A 106 10.73 -26.38 -31.23
CA SER A 106 11.14 -25.98 -32.58
C SER A 106 11.43 -24.49 -32.71
N ALA A 107 12.72 -24.17 -32.83
CA ALA A 107 13.21 -22.88 -33.32
C ALA A 107 13.00 -22.78 -34.84
N LEU A 108 12.59 -21.58 -35.26
CA LEU A 108 12.61 -20.96 -36.59
C LEU A 108 11.34 -21.11 -37.45
N SER A 109 10.76 -19.91 -37.66
CA SER A 109 9.85 -19.46 -38.73
C SER A 109 8.35 -19.61 -38.44
N GLU A 110 7.92 -18.78 -37.55
CA GLU A 110 6.68 -18.00 -37.43
C GLU A 110 6.64 -17.48 -36.00
N VAL A 111 6.30 -16.21 -35.82
CA VAL A 111 6.21 -15.63 -34.48
C VAL A 111 5.07 -16.28 -33.73
N VAL A 112 5.33 -17.45 -33.15
CA VAL A 112 4.49 -18.05 -32.14
C VAL A 112 4.87 -17.35 -30.84
N ILE A 113 4.00 -16.49 -30.36
CA ILE A 113 4.08 -15.99 -29.01
C ILE A 113 3.94 -17.21 -28.09
N THR A 114 5.05 -17.77 -27.65
CA THR A 114 5.08 -18.81 -26.62
C THR A 114 4.58 -18.19 -25.31
N THR A 115 3.34 -18.41 -24.99
CA THR A 115 2.80 -18.08 -23.69
C THR A 115 3.01 -19.29 -22.78
N SER A 116 4.12 -19.35 -22.07
CA SER A 116 4.09 -19.90 -20.72
C SER A 116 2.86 -19.29 -20.03
N ALA A 117 2.13 -20.05 -19.24
CA ALA A 117 0.94 -19.52 -18.55
C ALA A 117 1.31 -18.19 -17.89
N ARG A 118 0.96 -17.09 -18.55
CA ARG A 118 1.40 -15.75 -18.10
C ARG A 118 0.57 -15.43 -16.88
N ARG A 119 1.10 -15.69 -15.70
CA ARG A 119 0.50 -15.27 -14.41
C ARG A 119 0.28 -13.75 -14.33
N ASN A 120 0.83 -13.01 -15.28
CA ASN A 120 0.86 -11.55 -15.34
C ASN A 120 -0.21 -10.93 -16.27
N THR A 121 -1.14 -11.72 -16.82
CA THR A 121 -2.24 -11.22 -17.65
C THR A 121 -3.48 -10.89 -16.83
N GLU A 122 -4.34 -10.03 -17.33
CA GLU A 122 -5.62 -9.70 -16.72
C GLU A 122 -6.53 -10.94 -16.58
N GLU A 123 -6.52 -11.82 -17.58
CA GLU A 123 -7.28 -13.09 -17.56
C GLU A 123 -6.77 -14.04 -16.46
N SER A 124 -5.44 -14.13 -16.28
CA SER A 124 -4.89 -14.99 -15.22
C SER A 124 -5.25 -14.51 -13.82
N VAL A 125 -5.28 -13.20 -13.60
CA VAL A 125 -5.70 -12.61 -12.33
C VAL A 125 -7.20 -12.83 -12.07
N LEU A 126 -8.06 -12.67 -13.09
CA LEU A 126 -9.49 -12.98 -12.96
C LEU A 126 -9.74 -14.47 -12.70
N ASN A 127 -8.95 -15.32 -13.29
CA ASN A 127 -9.01 -16.76 -13.05
C ASN A 127 -8.59 -17.08 -11.61
N LEU A 128 -7.52 -16.44 -11.11
CA LEU A 128 -7.15 -16.54 -9.71
C LEU A 128 -8.30 -16.07 -8.80
N GLN A 129 -8.92 -14.95 -9.11
CA GLN A 129 -10.08 -14.42 -8.37
C GLN A 129 -11.26 -15.39 -8.36
N ARG A 130 -11.62 -15.96 -9.52
CA ARG A 130 -12.72 -16.92 -9.66
C ARG A 130 -12.51 -18.18 -8.82
N ASN A 131 -11.29 -18.70 -8.79
CA ASN A 131 -10.97 -19.97 -8.12
C ASN A 131 -10.47 -19.82 -6.69
N SER A 132 -10.20 -18.59 -6.26
CA SER A 132 -9.72 -18.35 -4.90
C SER A 132 -10.72 -18.85 -3.86
N ALA A 133 -10.15 -19.43 -2.79
CA ALA A 133 -10.90 -19.77 -1.58
C ALA A 133 -11.41 -18.54 -0.82
N VAL A 134 -10.73 -17.39 -0.97
CA VAL A 134 -11.03 -16.13 -0.30
C VAL A 134 -11.51 -15.09 -1.31
N LEU A 135 -12.19 -14.04 -0.81
CA LEU A 135 -12.51 -12.88 -1.63
C LEU A 135 -11.22 -12.12 -1.92
N LEU A 136 -10.87 -12.03 -3.18
CA LEU A 136 -9.72 -11.26 -3.62
C LEU A 136 -10.03 -10.50 -4.91
N ASP A 137 -9.32 -9.40 -5.09
CA ASP A 137 -9.23 -8.66 -6.34
C ASP A 137 -7.76 -8.51 -6.69
N GLY A 138 -7.42 -8.42 -7.94
CA GLY A 138 -6.02 -8.34 -8.35
C GLY A 138 -5.78 -7.44 -9.54
N LEU A 139 -4.56 -6.95 -9.64
CA LEU A 139 -4.04 -6.22 -10.78
C LEU A 139 -2.86 -6.95 -11.38
N SER A 140 -2.99 -7.33 -12.64
CA SER A 140 -1.88 -7.84 -13.41
C SER A 140 -0.91 -6.71 -13.78
N ILE A 141 0.35 -7.04 -14.03
CA ILE A 141 1.30 -6.06 -14.58
C ILE A 141 0.84 -5.52 -15.94
N GLU A 142 0.04 -6.27 -16.69
CA GLU A 142 -0.58 -5.80 -17.91
C GLU A 142 -1.57 -4.67 -17.65
N SER A 143 -2.48 -4.84 -16.68
CA SER A 143 -3.44 -3.78 -16.27
C SER A 143 -2.72 -2.56 -15.69
N ILE A 144 -1.67 -2.76 -14.90
CA ILE A 144 -0.83 -1.70 -14.33
C ILE A 144 -0.17 -0.86 -15.44
N LYS A 145 0.38 -1.53 -16.46
CA LYS A 145 0.99 -0.85 -17.61
C LYS A 145 -0.04 -0.11 -18.48
N LYS A 146 -1.24 -0.70 -18.65
CA LYS A 146 -2.37 -0.03 -19.34
C LYS A 146 -2.79 1.25 -18.62
N ALA A 147 -2.82 1.24 -17.30
CA ALA A 147 -3.11 2.42 -16.48
C ALA A 147 -1.97 3.46 -16.48
N GLY A 148 -0.80 3.15 -17.02
CA GLY A 148 0.36 4.04 -17.03
C GLY A 148 0.95 4.30 -15.64
N ALA A 149 0.72 3.40 -14.69
CA ALA A 149 1.19 3.55 -13.32
C ALA A 149 2.71 3.32 -13.22
N SER A 150 3.42 4.24 -12.56
CA SER A 150 4.88 4.18 -12.36
C SER A 150 5.27 3.37 -11.11
N ASP A 151 4.40 3.33 -10.13
CA ASP A 151 4.57 2.71 -8.82
C ASP A 151 3.28 2.03 -8.35
N ILE A 152 3.37 1.28 -7.25
CA ILE A 152 2.21 0.56 -6.72
C ILE A 152 1.12 1.51 -6.24
N ALA A 153 1.46 2.62 -5.62
CA ALA A 153 0.47 3.57 -5.10
C ALA A 153 -0.44 4.12 -6.20
N SER A 154 0.12 4.38 -7.37
CA SER A 154 -0.67 4.81 -8.54
C SER A 154 -1.48 3.68 -9.18
N ALA A 155 -0.94 2.45 -9.19
CA ALA A 155 -1.59 1.28 -9.77
C ALA A 155 -2.82 0.82 -8.96
N ILE A 156 -2.67 0.70 -7.66
CA ILE A 156 -3.63 0.03 -6.78
C ILE A 156 -4.96 0.79 -6.62
N LYS A 157 -4.99 2.08 -6.95
CA LYS A 157 -6.23 2.90 -6.98
C LYS A 157 -7.31 2.32 -7.89
N SER A 158 -6.94 1.52 -8.88
CA SER A 158 -7.88 0.87 -9.80
C SER A 158 -8.52 -0.39 -9.23
N VAL A 159 -8.07 -0.90 -8.09
CA VAL A 159 -8.68 -2.05 -7.41
C VAL A 159 -9.97 -1.62 -6.71
N PRO A 160 -11.06 -2.41 -6.80
CA PRO A 160 -12.31 -2.13 -6.10
C PRO A 160 -12.10 -1.94 -4.61
N GLY A 161 -12.76 -0.92 -4.02
CA GLY A 161 -12.70 -0.66 -2.58
C GLY A 161 -11.32 -0.27 -2.05
N VAL A 162 -10.37 0.09 -2.91
CA VAL A 162 -9.04 0.54 -2.52
C VAL A 162 -8.88 2.03 -2.80
N SER A 163 -8.32 2.74 -1.84
CA SER A 163 -7.92 4.15 -1.96
C SER A 163 -6.47 4.33 -1.51
N VAL A 164 -5.86 5.45 -1.88
CA VAL A 164 -4.48 5.79 -1.52
C VAL A 164 -4.46 7.18 -0.90
N GLN A 165 -4.15 7.23 0.37
CA GLN A 165 -4.04 8.48 1.11
C GLN A 165 -2.61 9.03 1.05
N GLY A 166 -2.50 10.36 0.96
CA GLY A 166 -1.20 11.05 0.84
C GLY A 166 -0.41 10.72 -0.43
N GLY A 167 -0.97 9.89 -1.35
CA GLY A 167 -0.25 9.38 -2.51
C GLY A 167 0.66 8.18 -2.20
N LYS A 168 0.72 7.71 -0.97
CA LYS A 168 1.69 6.73 -0.47
C LYS A 168 1.06 5.50 0.20
N TYR A 169 -0.02 5.67 0.97
CA TYR A 169 -0.57 4.64 1.87
C TYR A 169 -1.89 4.07 1.35
N VAL A 170 -1.99 2.76 1.33
CA VAL A 170 -3.16 2.04 0.82
C VAL A 170 -4.16 1.78 1.94
N TYR A 171 -5.42 2.12 1.67
CA TYR A 171 -6.58 1.86 2.50
C TYR A 171 -7.54 0.94 1.76
N VAL A 172 -7.97 -0.11 2.41
CA VAL A 172 -8.91 -1.09 1.82
C VAL A 172 -10.27 -0.96 2.50
N ARG A 173 -11.33 -0.86 1.68
CA ARG A 173 -12.70 -0.65 2.15
C ARG A 173 -12.89 0.60 3.01
N GLY A 174 -12.13 1.64 2.68
CA GLY A 174 -12.14 2.90 3.40
C GLY A 174 -11.63 2.83 4.84
N LEU A 175 -11.05 1.71 5.25
CA LEU A 175 -10.46 1.57 6.57
C LEU A 175 -9.01 2.03 6.57
N GLY A 176 -8.63 2.76 7.62
CA GLY A 176 -7.31 3.36 7.77
C GLY A 176 -6.15 2.36 7.72
N ASP A 177 -4.95 2.90 7.71
CA ASP A 177 -3.70 2.14 7.57
C ASP A 177 -3.53 1.03 8.62
N ARG A 178 -4.00 1.22 9.84
CA ARG A 178 -4.01 0.20 10.89
C ARG A 178 -4.72 -1.09 10.50
N TYR A 179 -5.77 -0.98 9.70
CA TYR A 179 -6.64 -2.08 9.33
C TYR A 179 -6.29 -2.73 7.99
N THR A 180 -5.26 -2.22 7.31
CA THR A 180 -4.74 -2.74 6.06
C THR A 180 -3.36 -3.34 6.28
N LYS A 181 -3.16 -4.58 5.87
CA LYS A 181 -1.86 -5.27 5.94
C LYS A 181 -1.20 -5.28 4.58
N SER A 182 0.07 -4.90 4.51
CA SER A 182 0.89 -5.02 3.30
C SER A 182 1.94 -6.11 3.50
N ILE A 183 2.07 -7.00 2.53
CA ILE A 183 3.03 -8.10 2.52
C ILE A 183 3.76 -8.16 1.18
N LEU A 184 4.94 -8.72 1.16
CA LEU A 184 5.75 -8.94 -0.03
C LEU A 184 5.95 -10.43 -0.26
N ASN A 185 5.44 -10.94 -1.39
CA ASN A 185 5.51 -12.38 -1.74
C ASN A 185 4.92 -13.28 -0.64
N GLY A 186 3.85 -12.82 0.03
CA GLY A 186 3.19 -13.54 1.11
C GLY A 186 3.88 -13.44 2.47
N MET A 187 4.91 -12.59 2.62
CA MET A 187 5.70 -12.44 3.86
C MET A 187 5.60 -11.01 4.37
N ASP A 188 5.63 -10.87 5.69
CA ASP A 188 5.61 -9.56 6.35
C ASP A 188 6.95 -8.85 6.18
N ILE A 189 6.91 -7.54 5.92
CA ILE A 189 8.08 -6.69 5.78
C ILE A 189 7.93 -5.40 6.62
N PRO A 190 9.02 -4.79 7.10
CA PRO A 190 8.97 -3.57 7.90
C PRO A 190 8.49 -2.37 7.09
N GLY A 191 7.76 -1.47 7.75
CA GLY A 191 7.44 -0.15 7.19
C GLY A 191 8.64 0.78 7.16
N LEU A 192 8.62 1.76 6.25
CA LEU A 192 9.62 2.83 6.14
C LEU A 192 9.09 4.19 6.60
N ASP A 193 8.00 4.20 7.32
CA ASP A 193 7.44 5.38 7.95
C ASP A 193 7.17 5.06 9.43
N PRO A 194 7.85 5.74 10.36
CA PRO A 194 7.64 5.52 11.79
C PRO A 194 6.22 5.89 12.24
N ASP A 195 5.52 6.70 11.44
CA ASP A 195 4.20 7.26 11.77
C ASP A 195 3.03 6.46 11.21
N LYS A 196 3.30 5.44 10.38
CA LYS A 196 2.27 4.62 9.70
C LYS A 196 2.47 3.13 9.93
N ASN A 197 1.36 2.41 9.95
CA ASN A 197 1.36 0.95 10.10
C ASN A 197 1.51 0.21 8.77
N THR A 198 1.19 0.86 7.65
CA THR A 198 1.34 0.30 6.30
C THR A 198 2.62 0.76 5.64
N ILE A 199 3.07 -0.01 4.66
CA ILE A 199 4.24 0.32 3.87
C ILE A 199 3.88 1.41 2.85
N GLN A 200 4.81 2.33 2.62
CA GLN A 200 4.71 3.28 1.51
C GLN A 200 4.74 2.53 0.18
N MET A 201 3.70 2.67 -0.62
CA MET A 201 3.57 1.93 -1.89
C MET A 201 4.27 2.62 -3.07
N ASP A 202 4.56 3.90 -2.95
CA ASP A 202 5.26 4.70 -3.97
C ASP A 202 6.75 4.35 -4.12
N ILE A 203 7.33 3.65 -3.14
CA ILE A 203 8.72 3.18 -3.18
C ILE A 203 8.92 1.89 -4.00
N PHE A 204 7.83 1.21 -4.38
CA PHE A 204 7.89 -0.01 -5.18
C PHE A 204 7.59 0.31 -6.65
N PRO A 205 8.61 0.33 -7.52
CA PRO A 205 8.40 0.59 -8.94
C PRO A 205 7.72 -0.60 -9.63
N THR A 206 6.87 -0.32 -10.58
CA THR A 206 6.07 -1.36 -11.27
C THR A 206 6.92 -2.35 -12.09
N ASN A 207 8.15 -2.00 -12.43
CA ASN A 207 9.03 -2.87 -13.22
C ASN A 207 9.54 -4.11 -12.49
N ILE A 208 9.49 -4.14 -11.14
CA ILE A 208 9.86 -5.33 -10.34
C ILE A 208 8.68 -6.27 -10.10
N LEU A 209 7.46 -5.87 -10.46
CA LEU A 209 6.22 -6.56 -10.12
C LEU A 209 5.84 -7.63 -11.15
N GLU A 210 5.21 -8.67 -10.68
CA GLU A 210 4.42 -9.63 -11.47
C GLU A 210 2.93 -9.28 -11.41
N ASN A 211 2.38 -9.14 -10.18
CA ASN A 211 1.01 -8.67 -9.93
C ASN A 211 0.87 -8.11 -8.51
N ILE A 212 -0.31 -7.53 -8.23
CA ILE A 212 -0.72 -7.07 -6.91
C ILE A 212 -2.04 -7.76 -6.60
N ILE A 213 -2.13 -8.44 -5.46
CA ILE A 213 -3.33 -9.10 -5.00
C ILE A 213 -3.86 -8.42 -3.75
N VAL A 214 -5.14 -8.06 -3.75
CA VAL A 214 -5.84 -7.49 -2.59
C VAL A 214 -6.83 -8.51 -2.07
N ILE A 215 -6.53 -9.12 -0.93
CA ILE A 215 -7.33 -10.15 -0.28
C ILE A 215 -8.25 -9.45 0.71
N LYS A 216 -9.57 -9.64 0.56
CA LYS A 216 -10.61 -8.95 1.34
C LYS A 216 -11.35 -9.83 2.35
N SER A 217 -11.15 -11.16 2.31
CA SER A 217 -11.68 -12.06 3.35
C SER A 217 -10.59 -12.92 3.94
N GLY A 218 -10.80 -13.42 5.15
CA GLY A 218 -9.81 -14.18 5.89
C GLY A 218 -9.87 -15.69 5.60
N SER A 219 -8.72 -16.33 5.71
CA SER A 219 -8.55 -17.78 5.82
C SER A 219 -7.49 -18.10 6.87
N ALA A 220 -7.48 -19.31 7.38
CA ALA A 220 -6.61 -19.69 8.49
C ALA A 220 -5.10 -19.59 8.17
N ASP A 221 -4.72 -19.68 6.91
CA ASP A 221 -3.33 -19.59 6.44
C ASP A 221 -2.83 -18.15 6.26
N LEU A 222 -3.74 -17.15 6.31
CA LEU A 222 -3.39 -15.73 6.30
C LEU A 222 -3.05 -15.23 7.70
N PRO A 223 -2.24 -14.15 7.83
CA PRO A 223 -2.09 -13.44 9.10
C PRO A 223 -3.44 -12.99 9.65
N ALA A 224 -3.61 -12.92 10.96
CA ALA A 224 -4.86 -12.46 11.58
C ALA A 224 -4.93 -10.93 11.72
N ASP A 225 -3.83 -10.22 11.57
CA ASP A 225 -3.67 -8.78 11.81
C ASP A 225 -4.05 -7.92 10.59
N PHE A 226 -5.29 -8.11 10.08
CA PHE A 226 -5.89 -7.23 9.08
C PHE A 226 -7.41 -7.17 9.23
N THR A 227 -8.04 -6.13 8.67
CA THR A 227 -9.50 -5.96 8.72
C THR A 227 -10.07 -5.45 7.40
N GLY A 228 -9.45 -4.43 6.81
CA GLY A 228 -9.83 -3.93 5.48
C GLY A 228 -9.45 -4.93 4.40
N GLY A 229 -8.21 -5.35 4.39
CA GLY A 229 -7.66 -6.33 3.47
C GLY A 229 -6.15 -6.49 3.61
N VAL A 230 -5.63 -7.51 2.93
CA VAL A 230 -4.19 -7.75 2.76
C VAL A 230 -3.80 -7.38 1.34
N VAL A 231 -2.79 -6.54 1.20
CA VAL A 231 -2.19 -6.19 -0.09
C VAL A 231 -0.90 -6.99 -0.24
N ASP A 232 -0.92 -8.02 -1.07
CA ASP A 232 0.26 -8.83 -1.40
C ASP A 232 0.92 -8.31 -2.67
N ILE A 233 2.14 -7.82 -2.51
CA ILE A 233 3.00 -7.35 -3.58
C ILE A 233 3.80 -8.53 -4.10
N ILE A 234 3.45 -9.02 -5.29
CA ILE A 234 4.13 -10.17 -5.88
C ILE A 234 5.18 -9.68 -6.87
N THR A 235 6.44 -9.95 -6.55
CA THR A 235 7.57 -9.61 -7.42
C THR A 235 7.76 -10.69 -8.49
N LYS A 236 8.41 -10.30 -9.59
CA LYS A 236 8.84 -11.24 -10.61
C LYS A 236 9.68 -12.34 -9.98
N ASP A 237 9.49 -13.56 -10.47
CA ASP A 237 10.16 -14.74 -9.95
C ASP A 237 10.93 -15.44 -11.07
N PHE A 238 10.33 -16.44 -11.72
CA PHE A 238 10.99 -17.24 -12.73
C PHE A 238 10.73 -16.67 -14.13
N PRO A 239 11.77 -16.23 -14.90
CA PRO A 239 11.54 -15.73 -16.25
C PRO A 239 11.14 -16.87 -17.20
N SER A 240 10.12 -16.63 -18.03
CA SER A 240 9.65 -17.60 -19.01
C SER A 240 10.58 -17.71 -20.24
N GLN A 241 11.33 -16.64 -20.53
CA GLN A 241 12.27 -16.54 -21.66
C GLN A 241 13.29 -15.44 -21.38
N LYS A 242 14.37 -15.42 -22.15
CA LYS A 242 15.31 -14.29 -22.10
C LYS A 242 14.59 -13.01 -22.47
N ALA A 243 14.64 -12.05 -21.56
CA ALA A 243 14.06 -10.72 -21.76
C ALA A 243 14.98 -9.65 -21.15
N MET A 244 15.15 -8.56 -21.87
CA MET A 244 15.86 -7.39 -21.39
C MET A 244 15.04 -6.16 -21.75
N SER A 245 14.87 -5.23 -20.84
CA SER A 245 14.14 -4.01 -21.12
C SER A 245 14.81 -2.81 -20.47
N PHE A 246 14.72 -1.70 -21.15
CA PHE A 246 15.16 -0.38 -20.69
C PHE A 246 13.95 0.57 -20.71
N SER A 247 13.86 1.46 -19.75
CA SER A 247 12.83 2.51 -19.69
C SER A 247 13.43 3.83 -19.22
N LEU A 248 12.95 4.91 -19.81
CA LEU A 248 13.27 6.30 -19.46
C LEU A 248 11.96 7.07 -19.43
N SER A 249 11.75 7.87 -18.38
CA SER A 249 10.65 8.85 -18.39
C SER A 249 11.09 10.18 -17.80
N THR A 250 10.41 11.24 -18.22
CA THR A 250 10.53 12.58 -17.65
C THR A 250 9.15 13.17 -17.46
N SER A 251 9.01 14.02 -16.43
CA SER A 251 7.74 14.67 -16.13
C SER A 251 7.93 16.17 -15.94
N TYR A 252 6.95 16.91 -16.40
CA TYR A 252 6.87 18.36 -16.32
C TYR A 252 5.56 18.76 -15.61
N ASN A 253 5.68 19.54 -14.57
CA ASN A 253 4.57 20.20 -13.89
C ASN A 253 4.76 21.70 -14.01
N PRO A 254 3.81 22.46 -14.62
CA PRO A 254 3.96 23.89 -14.86
C PRO A 254 4.26 24.73 -13.61
N ASP A 255 3.70 24.33 -12.45
CA ASP A 255 3.84 25.06 -11.20
C ASP A 255 5.14 24.69 -10.47
N MET A 256 5.69 23.52 -10.74
CA MET A 256 6.82 22.96 -10.00
C MET A 256 8.13 22.89 -10.80
N SER A 257 8.06 22.57 -12.12
CA SER A 257 9.26 22.32 -12.94
C SER A 257 9.81 23.62 -13.52
N PHE A 258 11.13 23.80 -13.45
CA PHE A 258 11.83 25.02 -13.87
C PHE A 258 11.37 26.29 -13.12
N ASN A 259 10.76 26.12 -11.94
CA ASN A 259 10.33 27.22 -11.11
C ASN A 259 11.54 27.81 -10.36
N SER A 260 11.83 29.10 -10.54
CA SER A 260 12.94 29.79 -9.90
C SER A 260 12.69 30.11 -8.41
N ASN A 261 11.44 29.98 -7.94
CA ASN A 261 11.06 30.17 -6.54
C ASN A 261 11.21 28.88 -5.70
N TYR A 262 11.62 27.77 -6.33
CA TYR A 262 11.78 26.50 -5.62
C TYR A 262 12.68 26.66 -4.40
N VAL A 263 12.15 26.31 -3.23
CA VAL A 263 12.85 26.37 -1.95
C VAL A 263 13.64 25.11 -1.72
N THR A 264 14.89 25.25 -1.38
CA THR A 264 15.84 24.15 -1.10
C THR A 264 16.91 24.63 -0.12
N TYR A 265 17.95 23.85 0.08
CA TYR A 265 19.16 24.21 0.83
C TYR A 265 20.38 23.43 0.31
N GLU A 266 21.57 23.83 0.73
CA GLU A 266 22.80 23.13 0.36
C GLU A 266 22.81 21.71 0.92
N GLY A 267 22.82 20.74 0.01
CA GLY A 267 22.76 19.32 0.31
C GLY A 267 24.15 18.67 0.39
N SER A 268 24.14 17.35 0.52
CA SER A 268 25.34 16.50 0.48
C SER A 268 25.65 16.08 -0.96
N GLY A 269 26.92 15.79 -1.22
CA GLY A 269 27.40 15.37 -2.54
C GLY A 269 26.80 14.05 -3.07
N THR A 270 26.14 13.27 -2.22
CA THR A 270 25.52 11.98 -2.58
C THR A 270 23.99 11.96 -2.48
N ASP A 271 23.35 13.09 -2.21
CA ASP A 271 21.88 13.18 -2.15
C ASP A 271 21.20 12.66 -3.43
N PHE A 272 21.84 12.85 -4.59
CA PHE A 272 21.35 12.33 -5.87
C PHE A 272 21.29 10.80 -5.96
N LEU A 273 21.90 10.07 -5.03
CA LEU A 273 21.80 8.61 -4.89
C LEU A 273 20.86 8.18 -3.76
N GLY A 274 20.23 9.15 -3.06
CA GLY A 274 19.30 8.88 -1.97
C GLY A 274 19.97 8.63 -0.64
N PHE A 275 21.25 9.00 -0.44
CA PHE A 275 21.95 8.91 0.84
C PHE A 275 22.92 10.06 1.06
N ASP A 276 23.12 10.41 2.32
CA ASP A 276 23.99 11.48 2.76
C ASP A 276 25.44 11.01 2.87
N SER A 277 26.42 11.83 2.42
CA SER A 277 27.85 11.54 2.48
C SER A 277 28.47 11.67 3.88
N GLY A 278 27.68 12.10 4.86
CA GLY A 278 28.11 12.33 6.23
C GLY A 278 28.03 13.78 6.68
N ASP A 279 27.69 14.70 5.80
CA ASP A 279 27.60 16.14 6.08
C ASP A 279 26.52 16.51 7.09
N ARG A 280 25.53 15.62 7.28
CA ARG A 280 24.43 15.76 8.23
C ARG A 280 24.50 14.78 9.40
N ASN A 281 25.61 14.07 9.58
CA ASN A 281 25.78 13.21 10.74
C ASN A 281 25.84 14.06 12.03
N LEU A 282 25.37 13.49 13.15
CA LEU A 282 25.58 14.09 14.46
C LEU A 282 27.09 14.16 14.73
N PRO A 283 27.68 15.36 14.91
CA PRO A 283 29.13 15.49 14.95
C PRO A 283 29.77 15.13 16.31
N ILE A 284 28.91 14.82 17.29
CA ILE A 284 29.34 14.44 18.66
C ILE A 284 28.73 13.10 19.03
N THR A 285 29.28 12.43 20.02
CA THR A 285 28.67 11.21 20.54
C THR A 285 27.33 11.54 21.18
N PRO A 286 26.26 10.79 20.91
CA PRO A 286 24.92 11.09 21.41
C PRO A 286 24.81 11.29 22.92
N THR A 287 25.62 10.58 23.69
CA THR A 287 25.68 10.69 25.16
C THR A 287 26.50 11.89 25.65
N THR A 288 27.11 12.70 24.77
CA THR A 288 27.88 13.89 25.14
C THR A 288 26.97 14.98 25.64
N SER A 289 27.14 15.39 26.89
CA SER A 289 26.52 16.59 27.44
C SER A 289 27.28 17.83 27.01
N THR A 290 26.59 18.80 26.44
CA THR A 290 27.22 20.07 26.06
C THR A 290 27.50 20.91 27.31
N PRO A 291 28.74 21.44 27.50
CA PRO A 291 29.06 22.27 28.66
C PRO A 291 28.26 23.58 28.67
N ASN A 292 27.99 24.10 29.87
CA ASN A 292 27.42 25.44 30.01
C ASN A 292 28.56 26.48 29.88
N PRO A 293 28.37 27.58 29.10
CA PRO A 293 29.35 28.65 29.00
C PRO A 293 29.82 29.25 30.34
N ALA A 294 28.99 29.19 31.37
CA ALA A 294 29.25 29.69 32.70
C ALA A 294 30.05 28.71 33.59
N SER A 295 30.19 27.45 33.12
CA SER A 295 30.87 26.44 33.92
C SER A 295 32.41 26.56 33.79
N SER A 296 33.13 26.05 34.77
CA SER A 296 34.60 25.98 34.72
C SER A 296 35.13 24.97 33.70
N ASN A 297 34.29 24.11 33.16
CA ASN A 297 34.60 23.07 32.18
C ASN A 297 34.01 23.37 30.79
N ASN A 298 34.17 24.62 30.34
CA ASN A 298 33.57 25.07 29.07
C ASN A 298 34.54 25.00 27.89
N SER A 299 35.78 24.54 28.09
CA SER A 299 36.86 24.58 27.07
C SER A 299 36.55 23.80 25.77
N SER A 300 35.65 22.80 25.81
CA SER A 300 35.24 22.03 24.62
C SER A 300 34.06 22.62 23.87
N LEU A 301 33.35 23.61 24.45
CA LEU A 301 32.08 24.12 23.92
C LEU A 301 32.25 24.79 22.56
N GLU A 302 33.30 25.58 22.35
CA GLU A 302 33.61 26.20 21.06
C GLU A 302 33.84 25.13 20.00
N GLY A 303 34.69 24.12 20.28
CA GLY A 303 34.95 23.01 19.35
C GLY A 303 33.70 22.21 19.02
N ILE A 304 32.86 21.91 20.01
CA ILE A 304 31.57 21.28 19.81
C ILE A 304 30.71 22.15 18.90
N THR A 305 30.53 23.43 19.16
CA THR A 305 29.68 24.32 18.38
C THR A 305 30.18 24.41 16.93
N ARG A 306 31.49 24.53 16.70
CA ARG A 306 32.07 24.59 15.35
C ARG A 306 31.97 23.28 14.55
N SER A 307 31.78 22.15 15.22
CA SER A 307 31.62 20.85 14.54
C SER A 307 30.25 20.67 13.93
N PHE A 308 29.24 21.45 14.33
CA PHE A 308 27.91 21.39 13.75
C PHE A 308 27.85 22.13 12.41
N ASN A 309 27.16 21.59 11.42
CA ASN A 309 26.96 22.23 10.13
C ASN A 309 26.30 23.62 10.32
N SER A 310 26.86 24.67 9.71
CA SER A 310 26.42 26.04 9.91
C SER A 310 25.25 26.48 9.02
N THR A 311 24.87 25.69 8.01
CA THR A 311 23.73 25.99 7.16
C THR A 311 22.41 25.88 7.93
N LEU A 312 21.71 26.98 8.10
CA LEU A 312 20.41 27.06 8.80
C LEU A 312 19.33 27.74 7.95
N ALA A 313 19.72 28.40 6.86
CA ALA A 313 18.80 29.09 5.95
C ALA A 313 18.40 28.21 4.77
N THR A 314 17.18 28.43 4.31
CA THR A 314 16.70 28.01 2.99
C THR A 314 17.35 28.84 1.90
N GLU A 315 17.37 28.32 0.67
CA GLU A 315 17.76 29.05 -0.53
C GLU A 315 16.76 28.81 -1.65
N ARG A 316 16.67 29.76 -2.58
CA ARG A 316 15.84 29.59 -3.78
C ARG A 316 16.72 29.21 -4.96
N LYS A 317 16.34 28.14 -5.67
CA LYS A 317 17.00 27.64 -6.88
C LYS A 317 15.97 27.30 -7.93
N THR A 318 16.39 27.21 -9.18
CA THR A 318 15.52 26.71 -10.23
C THR A 318 15.39 25.19 -10.11
N SER A 319 14.16 24.69 -9.96
CA SER A 319 13.85 23.28 -9.89
C SER A 319 14.13 22.56 -11.21
N LEU A 320 14.39 21.27 -11.13
CA LEU A 320 14.58 20.39 -12.29
C LEU A 320 13.28 19.60 -12.59
N PRO A 321 13.08 19.16 -13.85
CA PRO A 321 12.00 18.25 -14.18
C PRO A 321 12.26 16.87 -13.58
N ASN A 322 11.20 16.15 -13.27
CA ASN A 322 11.30 14.80 -12.74
C ASN A 322 11.78 13.83 -13.83
N PHE A 323 12.54 12.81 -13.44
CA PHE A 323 12.94 11.75 -14.36
C PHE A 323 13.10 10.41 -13.68
N SER A 324 12.96 9.34 -14.46
CA SER A 324 13.22 7.98 -13.99
C SER A 324 13.88 7.12 -15.05
N LEU A 325 14.70 6.17 -14.60
CA LEU A 325 15.43 5.20 -15.40
C LEU A 325 15.14 3.80 -14.85
N GLY A 326 14.87 2.85 -15.75
CA GLY A 326 14.65 1.47 -15.35
C GLY A 326 15.35 0.50 -16.28
N PHE A 327 15.96 -0.54 -15.72
CA PHE A 327 16.55 -1.64 -16.45
C PHE A 327 16.10 -2.97 -15.85
N ASN A 328 15.72 -3.92 -16.71
CA ASN A 328 15.35 -5.27 -16.29
C ASN A 328 16.05 -6.29 -17.18
N TYR A 329 16.46 -7.37 -16.57
CA TYR A 329 17.02 -8.54 -17.22
C TYR A 329 16.41 -9.81 -16.65
N GLY A 330 16.04 -10.75 -17.49
CA GLY A 330 15.59 -12.08 -17.10
C GLY A 330 16.13 -13.11 -18.08
N ASN A 331 16.57 -14.26 -17.59
CA ASN A 331 17.00 -15.37 -18.42
C ASN A 331 16.85 -16.69 -17.70
N GLN A 332 16.74 -17.76 -18.47
CA GLN A 332 16.79 -19.15 -18.02
C GLN A 332 18.04 -19.84 -18.54
N PHE A 333 18.55 -20.76 -17.76
CA PHE A 333 19.70 -21.59 -18.10
C PHE A 333 19.37 -23.03 -17.76
N ASP A 334 19.51 -23.95 -18.72
CA ASP A 334 19.36 -25.38 -18.49
C ASP A 334 20.62 -25.91 -17.79
N ILE A 335 20.45 -26.68 -16.72
CA ILE A 335 21.50 -27.31 -15.93
C ILE A 335 21.17 -28.80 -15.82
N GLY A 336 21.57 -29.58 -16.83
CA GLY A 336 21.09 -30.96 -16.99
C GLY A 336 19.59 -30.99 -17.22
N ASP A 337 18.86 -31.76 -16.44
CA ASP A 337 17.39 -31.85 -16.48
C ASP A 337 16.69 -30.71 -15.67
N ASN A 338 17.48 -29.84 -15.03
CA ASN A 338 16.97 -28.78 -14.18
C ASN A 338 17.12 -27.42 -14.84
N ARG A 339 16.41 -26.41 -14.32
CA ARG A 339 16.48 -25.05 -14.80
C ARG A 339 16.85 -24.03 -13.72
N LEU A 340 17.71 -23.11 -14.08
CA LEU A 340 18.07 -21.95 -13.28
C LEU A 340 17.51 -20.69 -13.93
N GLY A 341 16.63 -19.99 -13.26
CA GLY A 341 16.15 -18.66 -13.62
C GLY A 341 16.95 -17.59 -12.92
N LEU A 342 17.29 -16.52 -13.64
CA LEU A 342 17.90 -15.32 -13.10
C LEU A 342 17.05 -14.11 -13.51
N ILE A 343 16.71 -13.28 -12.54
CA ILE A 343 16.15 -11.95 -12.78
C ILE A 343 17.01 -10.89 -12.11
N ALA A 344 17.14 -9.74 -12.75
CA ALA A 344 17.78 -8.56 -12.19
C ALA A 344 17.02 -7.31 -12.65
N SER A 345 16.77 -6.40 -11.73
CA SER A 345 16.10 -5.13 -12.01
C SER A 345 16.77 -4.04 -11.21
N ILE A 346 16.97 -2.89 -11.84
CA ILE A 346 17.38 -1.66 -11.20
C ILE A 346 16.49 -0.52 -11.67
N ASN A 347 16.11 0.35 -10.75
CA ASN A 347 15.29 1.51 -11.03
C ASN A 347 15.82 2.70 -10.25
N TYR A 348 15.88 3.86 -10.92
CA TYR A 348 16.22 5.14 -10.33
C TYR A 348 15.13 6.15 -10.67
N LYS A 349 14.67 6.93 -9.67
CA LYS A 349 13.70 8.03 -9.82
C LYS A 349 14.20 9.24 -9.05
N ASN A 350 14.12 10.41 -9.67
CA ASN A 350 14.33 11.69 -9.01
C ASN A 350 13.09 12.55 -9.26
N GLU A 351 12.46 13.00 -8.18
CA GLU A 351 11.20 13.74 -8.19
C GLU A 351 11.34 15.02 -7.37
N THR A 352 11.02 16.14 -7.98
CA THR A 352 11.00 17.46 -7.35
C THR A 352 9.57 17.94 -7.27
N LEU A 353 9.13 18.32 -6.07
CA LEU A 353 7.82 18.89 -5.79
C LEU A 353 8.00 20.28 -5.18
N PHE A 354 7.12 21.18 -5.51
CA PHE A 354 7.12 22.52 -4.97
C PHE A 354 5.68 22.99 -4.72
N TYR A 355 5.41 23.35 -3.50
CA TYR A 355 4.11 23.84 -3.08
C TYR A 355 4.25 25.31 -2.67
N GLU A 356 3.86 26.21 -3.56
CA GLU A 356 3.78 27.64 -3.29
C GLU A 356 2.51 27.92 -2.48
N GLY A 357 2.63 28.68 -1.41
CA GLY A 357 1.49 29.02 -0.56
C GLY A 357 0.93 27.84 0.25
N PHE A 358 1.76 26.85 0.59
CA PHE A 358 1.38 25.79 1.54
C PHE A 358 0.84 26.40 2.84
N GLU A 359 -0.28 25.89 3.34
CA GLU A 359 -0.90 26.35 4.58
C GLU A 359 -1.03 25.19 5.58
N ASN A 360 -0.75 25.52 6.86
CA ASN A 360 -1.01 24.63 8.00
C ASN A 360 -1.54 25.47 9.18
N GLY A 361 -2.63 25.00 9.80
CA GLY A 361 -3.27 25.72 10.90
C GLY A 361 -3.63 24.84 12.09
N VAL A 362 -3.66 25.45 13.27
CA VAL A 362 -4.20 24.86 14.50
C VAL A 362 -5.32 25.78 14.98
N TYR A 363 -6.51 25.23 15.06
CA TYR A 363 -7.71 25.98 15.40
C TYR A 363 -8.46 25.33 16.55
N GLN A 364 -9.19 26.16 17.30
CA GLN A 364 -10.05 25.75 18.40
C GLN A 364 -11.42 26.43 18.31
N LYS A 365 -12.42 25.79 18.91
CA LYS A 365 -13.73 26.39 19.16
C LYS A 365 -13.58 27.63 20.08
N ASN A 366 -14.35 28.68 19.81
CA ASN A 366 -14.36 29.86 20.67
C ASN A 366 -14.82 29.52 22.10
N GLU A 367 -14.38 30.29 23.08
CA GLU A 367 -14.83 30.15 24.47
C GLU A 367 -16.33 30.46 24.60
N ASP A 368 -16.79 31.48 23.89
CA ASP A 368 -18.21 31.84 23.80
C ASP A 368 -18.93 30.87 22.86
N ARG A 369 -19.92 30.15 23.38
CA ARG A 369 -20.68 29.14 22.66
C ARG A 369 -21.64 29.67 21.60
N ASP A 370 -21.92 31.02 21.63
CA ASP A 370 -22.70 31.71 20.61
C ASP A 370 -21.87 32.06 19.37
N ILE A 371 -20.54 32.00 19.46
CA ILE A 371 -19.61 32.26 18.34
C ILE A 371 -19.22 30.97 17.69
N ASN A 372 -19.71 30.76 16.48
CA ASN A 372 -19.43 29.51 15.71
C ASN A 372 -18.05 29.54 15.02
N GLU A 373 -17.54 30.76 14.70
CA GLU A 373 -16.23 30.93 14.07
C GLU A 373 -15.12 30.29 14.91
N LEU A 374 -14.23 29.53 14.25
CA LEU A 374 -13.07 28.93 14.88
C LEU A 374 -12.00 30.00 15.09
N ARG A 375 -11.36 29.93 16.24
CA ARG A 375 -10.24 30.81 16.59
C ARG A 375 -8.92 30.05 16.32
N PHE A 376 -8.02 30.65 15.57
CA PHE A 376 -6.73 30.05 15.37
C PHE A 376 -5.79 30.23 16.56
N ASP A 377 -5.10 29.18 16.94
CA ASP A 377 -3.96 29.26 17.85
C ASP A 377 -2.70 29.62 17.08
N ARG A 378 -2.51 28.97 15.95
CA ARG A 378 -1.36 29.13 15.06
C ARG A 378 -1.78 28.93 13.60
N ARG A 379 -1.27 29.75 12.70
CA ARG A 379 -1.38 29.61 11.25
C ARG A 379 -0.02 29.82 10.61
N GLN A 380 0.38 28.93 9.74
CA GLN A 380 1.61 28.96 8.96
C GLN A 380 1.26 29.01 7.49
N THR A 381 1.88 29.91 6.74
CA THR A 381 1.76 30.01 5.29
C THR A 381 3.12 30.23 4.67
N GLY A 382 3.40 29.64 3.52
CA GLY A 382 4.68 29.82 2.83
C GLY A 382 4.96 28.75 1.78
N ASP A 383 6.21 28.57 1.47
CA ASP A 383 6.66 27.72 0.38
C ASP A 383 7.36 26.47 0.91
N LEU A 384 7.02 25.32 0.32
CA LEU A 384 7.59 24.02 0.65
C LEU A 384 8.19 23.36 -0.60
N GLY A 385 9.49 23.15 -0.61
CA GLY A 385 10.20 22.40 -1.64
C GLY A 385 10.59 21.00 -1.15
N GLU A 386 10.38 20.00 -2.00
CA GLU A 386 10.75 18.59 -1.72
C GLU A 386 11.53 18.03 -2.91
N ASN A 387 12.60 17.29 -2.64
CA ASN A 387 13.28 16.47 -3.64
C ASN A 387 13.39 15.04 -3.13
N ASN A 388 12.82 14.11 -3.88
CA ASN A 388 12.72 12.70 -3.52
C ASN A 388 13.50 11.84 -4.52
N VAL A 389 14.54 11.18 -4.06
CA VAL A 389 15.39 10.28 -4.83
C VAL A 389 15.13 8.85 -4.39
N LEU A 390 14.83 7.98 -5.35
CA LEU A 390 14.58 6.57 -5.12
C LEU A 390 15.49 5.73 -5.99
N LEU A 391 16.28 4.88 -5.38
CA LEU A 391 17.06 3.83 -6.02
C LEU A 391 16.59 2.47 -5.52
N SER A 392 16.18 1.58 -6.43
CA SER A 392 15.74 0.23 -6.06
C SER A 392 16.39 -0.82 -6.93
N GLY A 393 16.68 -1.97 -6.34
CA GLY A 393 17.27 -3.12 -7.01
C GLY A 393 16.63 -4.43 -6.57
N LEU A 394 16.36 -5.31 -7.51
CA LEU A 394 15.88 -6.67 -7.27
C LEU A 394 16.80 -7.65 -8.00
N VAL A 395 17.28 -8.66 -7.28
CA VAL A 395 17.96 -9.83 -7.88
C VAL A 395 17.26 -11.08 -7.39
N GLY A 396 16.85 -11.93 -8.31
CA GLY A 396 16.18 -13.19 -8.01
C GLY A 396 16.86 -14.37 -8.72
N LEU A 397 17.02 -15.46 -8.00
CA LEU A 397 17.48 -16.75 -8.47
C LEU A 397 16.38 -17.78 -8.18
N SER A 398 16.01 -18.54 -9.18
CA SER A 398 15.05 -19.62 -9.02
C SER A 398 15.62 -20.89 -9.62
N PHE A 399 15.70 -21.93 -8.83
CA PHE A 399 16.17 -23.25 -9.28
C PHE A 399 15.00 -24.23 -9.28
N LYS A 400 14.74 -24.84 -10.43
CA LYS A 400 13.62 -25.73 -10.64
C LYS A 400 14.11 -27.12 -11.03
N THR A 401 13.59 -28.13 -10.35
CA THR A 401 13.71 -29.56 -10.65
C THR A 401 12.32 -30.10 -10.98
N ASP A 402 12.21 -31.43 -11.28
CA ASP A 402 10.92 -32.05 -11.60
C ASP A 402 9.84 -31.84 -10.53
N ASN A 403 10.21 -31.94 -9.26
CA ASN A 403 9.27 -31.93 -8.13
C ASN A 403 9.51 -30.78 -7.14
N SER A 404 10.47 -29.88 -7.40
CA SER A 404 10.84 -28.86 -6.45
C SER A 404 11.24 -27.56 -7.14
N LYS A 405 10.86 -26.44 -6.53
CA LYS A 405 11.30 -25.12 -6.92
C LYS A 405 11.88 -24.40 -5.70
N TYR A 406 13.05 -23.83 -5.84
CA TYR A 406 13.71 -23.02 -4.83
C TYR A 406 13.85 -21.59 -5.33
N ASN A 407 13.54 -20.64 -4.48
CA ASN A 407 13.62 -19.22 -4.79
C ASN A 407 14.54 -18.51 -3.79
N PHE A 408 15.38 -17.65 -4.33
CA PHE A 408 16.15 -16.70 -3.54
C PHE A 408 16.03 -15.33 -4.17
N ASN A 409 15.43 -14.36 -3.47
CA ASN A 409 15.29 -12.99 -3.92
C ASN A 409 15.94 -12.03 -2.93
N VAL A 410 16.58 -11.01 -3.46
CA VAL A 410 17.10 -9.86 -2.70
C VAL A 410 16.50 -8.61 -3.28
N LEU A 411 15.74 -7.89 -2.48
CA LEU A 411 15.22 -6.55 -2.79
C LEU A 411 15.95 -5.54 -1.92
N HIS A 412 16.49 -4.49 -2.54
CA HIS A 412 17.03 -3.34 -1.85
C HIS A 412 16.37 -2.06 -2.36
N ILE A 413 15.93 -1.22 -1.43
CA ILE A 413 15.34 0.10 -1.71
C ILE A 413 16.12 1.12 -0.89
N GLN A 414 16.60 2.16 -1.55
CA GLN A 414 17.23 3.33 -0.97
C GLN A 414 16.45 4.56 -1.39
N ASN A 415 16.02 5.35 -0.41
CA ASN A 415 15.28 6.58 -0.63
C ASN A 415 15.90 7.72 0.17
N GLY A 416 16.11 8.86 -0.47
CA GLY A 416 16.52 10.12 0.17
C GLY A 416 15.50 11.21 -0.16
N GLU A 417 14.94 11.84 0.86
CA GLU A 417 13.97 12.91 0.74
C GLU A 417 14.53 14.15 1.41
N SER A 418 14.84 15.20 0.61
CA SER A 418 15.22 16.52 1.07
C SER A 418 14.00 17.42 1.06
N ARG A 419 13.74 18.12 2.17
CA ARG A 419 12.64 19.09 2.31
C ARG A 419 13.17 20.41 2.84
N ALA A 420 12.70 21.50 2.26
CA ALA A 420 12.99 22.84 2.74
C ALA A 420 11.71 23.65 2.76
N ALA A 421 11.44 24.33 3.86
CA ALA A 421 10.26 25.17 4.01
C ALA A 421 10.62 26.56 4.52
N LEU A 422 10.02 27.57 3.90
CA LEU A 422 10.10 28.97 4.32
C LEU A 422 8.68 29.47 4.63
N PHE A 423 8.38 29.63 5.93
CA PHE A 423 7.04 29.96 6.40
C PHE A 423 7.00 31.26 7.18
N ASN A 424 5.92 32.01 7.02
CA ASN A 424 5.47 33.00 7.97
C ASN A 424 4.42 32.35 8.90
N GLN A 425 4.64 32.44 10.19
CA GLN A 425 3.73 31.90 11.20
C GLN A 425 3.18 33.01 12.07
N VAL A 426 1.85 33.04 12.25
CA VAL A 426 1.15 33.90 13.20
C VAL A 426 0.58 33.03 14.31
N THR A 427 0.86 33.41 15.57
CA THR A 427 0.30 32.76 16.76
C THR A 427 -0.57 33.80 17.51
N GLN A 428 -1.73 33.41 18.03
CA GLN A 428 -2.71 34.34 18.64
C GLN A 428 -3.04 34.02 20.09
N ILE A 429 -3.26 32.78 20.46
CA ILE A 429 -3.91 32.44 21.75
C ILE A 429 -2.95 32.60 22.92
N SER A 430 -1.77 32.06 22.85
CA SER A 430 -0.82 32.02 23.98
C SER A 430 0.09 33.26 24.04
N ASN A 431 0.54 33.72 22.89
CA ASN A 431 1.34 34.94 22.74
C ASN A 431 1.21 35.43 21.30
N ALA A 432 0.69 36.63 21.10
CA ALA A 432 0.48 37.15 19.75
C ALA A 432 1.81 37.57 19.13
N ILE A 433 2.42 36.67 18.41
CA ILE A 433 3.70 36.86 17.70
C ILE A 433 3.60 36.44 16.23
N THR A 434 4.38 37.10 15.41
CA THR A 434 4.62 36.73 14.02
C THR A 434 6.07 36.33 13.89
N VAL A 435 6.33 35.19 13.26
CA VAL A 435 7.69 34.69 13.08
C VAL A 435 7.90 34.25 11.65
N ASP A 436 9.12 34.43 11.15
CA ASP A 436 9.63 33.76 9.97
C ASP A 436 10.35 32.46 10.38
N LYS A 437 10.11 31.39 9.64
CA LYS A 437 10.63 30.04 9.91
C LYS A 437 11.34 29.50 8.70
N ASP A 438 12.60 29.08 8.90
CA ASP A 438 13.33 28.22 8.00
C ASP A 438 13.34 26.81 8.57
N ASN A 439 12.88 25.83 7.78
CA ASN A 439 12.94 24.42 8.14
C ASN A 439 13.70 23.64 7.06
N LEU A 440 14.71 22.87 7.46
CA LEU A 440 15.54 22.06 6.57
C LEU A 440 15.52 20.62 7.09
N GLU A 441 15.18 19.66 6.21
CA GLU A 441 15.07 18.26 6.55
C GLU A 441 15.72 17.37 5.50
N TYR A 442 16.33 16.29 5.96
CA TYR A 442 16.75 15.20 5.10
C TYR A 442 16.42 13.87 5.78
N THR A 443 15.54 13.11 5.13
CA THR A 443 15.17 11.76 5.58
C THR A 443 15.75 10.73 4.64
N GLN A 444 16.58 9.85 5.18
CA GLN A 444 17.14 8.71 4.48
C GLN A 444 16.39 7.44 4.91
N ARG A 445 15.85 6.69 3.95
CA ARG A 445 15.16 5.43 4.20
C ARG A 445 15.82 4.32 3.41
N SER A 446 15.98 3.17 4.03
CA SER A 446 16.48 1.97 3.35
C SER A 446 15.71 0.72 3.80
N LEU A 447 15.46 -0.17 2.86
CA LEU A 447 14.88 -1.49 3.09
C LEU A 447 15.69 -2.52 2.33
N THR A 448 16.20 -3.53 3.05
CA THR A 448 16.78 -4.72 2.42
C THR A 448 15.98 -5.94 2.86
N ASN A 449 15.38 -6.62 1.91
CA ASN A 449 14.62 -7.85 2.14
C ASN A 449 15.31 -9.01 1.43
N PHE A 450 15.50 -10.11 2.14
CA PHE A 450 15.90 -11.39 1.59
C PHE A 450 14.71 -12.33 1.68
N LEU A 451 14.43 -13.07 0.62
CA LEU A 451 13.42 -14.10 0.59
C LEU A 451 14.04 -15.42 0.15
N PHE A 452 13.96 -16.40 0.99
CA PHE A 452 14.26 -17.80 0.69
C PHE A 452 12.95 -18.57 0.67
N GLY A 453 12.71 -19.37 -0.35
CA GLY A 453 11.49 -20.15 -0.46
C GLY A 453 11.74 -21.49 -1.14
N GLY A 454 10.89 -22.46 -0.82
CA GLY A 454 10.85 -23.76 -1.46
C GLY A 454 9.42 -24.23 -1.64
N HIS A 455 9.14 -24.76 -2.83
CA HIS A 455 7.90 -25.44 -3.16
C HIS A 455 8.25 -26.87 -3.56
N HIS A 456 7.65 -27.86 -2.92
CA HIS A 456 7.91 -29.27 -3.14
C HIS A 456 6.61 -30.01 -3.35
N SER A 457 6.50 -30.71 -4.47
CA SER A 457 5.36 -31.54 -4.82
C SER A 457 5.76 -33.00 -4.75
N LEU A 458 5.13 -33.76 -3.87
CA LEU A 458 5.43 -35.13 -3.54
C LEU A 458 4.19 -36.01 -3.80
N ALA A 459 4.39 -37.30 -3.94
CA ALA A 459 3.31 -38.28 -4.12
C ALA A 459 2.35 -37.89 -5.27
N GLU A 460 2.91 -37.66 -6.46
CA GLU A 460 2.14 -37.32 -7.67
C GLU A 460 1.24 -36.05 -7.45
N ASN A 461 1.74 -35.05 -6.73
CA ASN A 461 1.07 -33.80 -6.36
C ASN A 461 -0.01 -33.91 -5.28
N ASP A 462 -0.16 -35.03 -4.61
CA ASP A 462 -1.09 -35.19 -3.51
C ASP A 462 -0.61 -34.56 -2.19
N PHE A 463 0.70 -34.36 -2.05
CA PHE A 463 1.29 -33.72 -0.88
C PHE A 463 2.24 -32.61 -1.29
N ILE A 464 1.91 -31.37 -0.89
CA ILE A 464 2.67 -30.17 -1.24
C ILE A 464 3.25 -29.57 0.03
N ILE A 465 4.49 -29.13 -0.04
CA ILE A 465 5.18 -28.41 1.02
C ILE A 465 5.63 -27.08 0.47
N ASP A 466 5.16 -25.99 1.08
CA ASP A 466 5.61 -24.63 0.80
C ASP A 466 6.28 -24.06 2.04
N TRP A 467 7.50 -23.55 1.90
CA TRP A 467 8.16 -22.86 3.00
C TRP A 467 8.82 -21.58 2.53
N LYS A 468 8.84 -20.60 3.43
CA LYS A 468 9.48 -19.30 3.19
C LYS A 468 10.16 -18.80 4.45
N VAL A 469 11.30 -18.13 4.28
CA VAL A 469 12.00 -17.39 5.33
C VAL A 469 12.39 -16.04 4.77
N SER A 470 12.00 -14.98 5.46
CA SER A 470 12.17 -13.60 4.98
C SER A 470 12.78 -12.71 6.07
N PRO A 471 14.11 -12.64 6.20
CA PRO A 471 14.76 -11.61 6.98
C PRO A 471 14.75 -10.27 6.25
N SER A 472 14.44 -9.18 6.97
CA SER A 472 14.38 -7.82 6.47
C SER A 472 15.05 -6.85 7.44
N PHE A 473 15.74 -5.88 6.88
CA PHE A 473 16.39 -4.79 7.60
C PHE A 473 15.83 -3.48 7.05
N SER A 474 15.32 -2.62 7.90
CA SER A 474 14.94 -1.27 7.51
C SER A 474 15.57 -0.24 8.44
N ARG A 475 15.85 0.92 7.88
CA ARG A 475 16.30 2.09 8.62
C ARG A 475 15.62 3.34 8.08
N VAL A 476 15.15 4.16 9.00
CA VAL A 476 14.67 5.51 8.71
C VAL A 476 15.49 6.48 9.55
N TYR A 477 16.24 7.35 8.88
CA TYR A 477 17.13 8.27 9.55
C TYR A 477 16.85 9.70 9.09
N ASP A 478 16.21 10.49 9.98
CA ASP A 478 16.12 11.93 9.79
C ASP A 478 17.40 12.55 10.26
N LYS A 479 18.17 13.05 9.30
CA LYS A 479 19.52 13.55 9.53
C LYS A 479 19.49 15.07 9.63
N ASP A 480 19.74 15.59 10.83
CA ASP A 480 19.95 17.00 11.08
C ASP A 480 18.77 17.87 10.61
N VAL A 481 17.56 17.53 11.08
CA VAL A 481 16.39 18.39 10.89
C VAL A 481 16.63 19.71 11.63
N ARG A 482 16.55 20.83 10.91
CA ARG A 482 16.86 22.16 11.43
C ARG A 482 15.63 23.05 11.36
N LEU A 483 15.33 23.72 12.45
CA LEU A 483 14.29 24.73 12.52
C LEU A 483 14.88 26.01 13.08
N THR A 484 14.80 27.11 12.34
CA THR A 484 15.18 28.44 12.79
C THR A 484 13.99 29.36 12.73
N THR A 485 13.78 30.13 13.77
CA THR A 485 12.67 31.09 13.90
C THR A 485 13.17 32.44 14.26
N PHE A 486 12.69 33.49 13.53
CA PHE A 486 12.86 34.88 13.87
C PHE A 486 11.54 35.57 14.16
N ILE A 487 11.41 36.23 15.30
CA ILE A 487 10.25 37.06 15.59
C ILE A 487 10.35 38.32 14.72
N LEU A 488 9.25 38.65 14.06
CA LEU A 488 9.08 39.90 13.34
C LEU A 488 8.48 40.97 14.28
N ASN A 489 9.25 41.99 14.63
CA ASN A 489 8.79 43.08 15.47
C ASN A 489 8.00 44.12 14.67
N ASN A 490 7.15 44.85 15.33
CA ASN A 490 6.32 45.87 14.69
C ASN A 490 7.14 47.06 14.09
N ASP A 491 8.37 47.24 14.50
CA ASP A 491 9.30 48.21 13.94
C ASP A 491 10.11 47.72 12.71
N GLY A 492 9.83 46.49 12.27
CA GLY A 492 10.52 45.84 11.13
C GLY A 492 11.84 45.19 11.49
N THR A 493 12.24 45.19 12.76
CA THR A 493 13.39 44.44 13.22
C THR A 493 13.06 42.97 13.45
N THR A 494 14.07 42.10 13.44
CA THR A 494 13.91 40.68 13.75
C THR A 494 14.75 40.32 14.98
N ASN A 495 14.30 39.33 15.73
CA ASN A 495 15.08 38.79 16.84
C ASN A 495 14.72 37.32 17.14
N ILE A 496 15.62 36.62 17.81
CA ILE A 496 15.39 35.27 18.32
C ILE A 496 15.13 35.35 19.81
N SER A 497 14.05 34.76 20.28
CA SER A 497 13.67 34.73 21.70
C SER A 497 13.07 33.36 22.06
N SER A 498 13.03 33.07 23.35
CA SER A 498 12.36 31.89 23.90
C SER A 498 10.87 31.82 23.56
N ASP A 499 10.23 32.94 23.24
CA ASP A 499 8.80 32.99 22.93
C ASP A 499 8.45 32.31 21.61
N ALA A 500 9.40 32.34 20.63
CA ALA A 500 9.29 31.63 19.36
C ALA A 500 10.06 30.29 19.35
N GLY A 501 10.81 30.01 20.42
CA GLY A 501 11.77 28.91 20.51
C GLY A 501 13.14 29.29 19.92
N PHE A 502 14.19 28.70 20.47
CA PHE A 502 15.54 28.80 19.92
C PHE A 502 15.72 27.90 18.71
N PRO A 503 16.70 28.18 17.81
CA PRO A 503 16.96 27.29 16.68
C PRO A 503 17.22 25.87 17.14
N GLN A 504 16.53 24.90 16.52
CA GLN A 504 16.55 23.50 16.92
C GLN A 504 17.23 22.64 15.86
N ARG A 505 17.87 21.60 16.34
CA ARG A 505 18.46 20.53 15.51
C ARG A 505 18.05 19.20 16.06
N LEU A 506 17.62 18.30 15.16
CA LEU A 506 17.04 17.02 15.54
C LEU A 506 17.57 15.91 14.64
N TRP A 507 17.94 14.80 15.25
CA TRP A 507 18.22 13.54 14.59
C TRP A 507 17.26 12.50 15.12
N ARG A 508 16.65 11.72 14.22
CA ARG A 508 15.80 10.58 14.58
C ARG A 508 16.29 9.37 13.84
N ASP A 509 16.70 8.34 14.55
CA ASP A 509 17.26 7.11 13.99
C ASP A 509 16.38 5.93 14.39
N LEU A 510 15.67 5.35 13.43
CA LEU A 510 14.87 4.17 13.60
C LEU A 510 15.51 3.02 12.84
N GLU A 511 15.84 1.96 13.55
CA GLU A 511 16.30 0.70 12.96
C GLU A 511 15.33 -0.42 13.29
N GLU A 512 14.95 -1.20 12.29
CA GLU A 512 14.09 -2.36 12.49
C GLU A 512 14.65 -3.59 11.79
N PHE A 513 14.71 -4.67 12.53
CA PHE A 513 15.00 -6.01 12.03
C PHE A 513 13.78 -6.90 12.18
N ASN A 514 13.36 -7.51 11.06
CA ASN A 514 12.27 -8.48 11.03
C ASN A 514 12.78 -9.79 10.46
N VAL A 515 12.32 -10.91 11.01
CA VAL A 515 12.45 -12.22 10.37
C VAL A 515 11.13 -12.96 10.51
N THR A 516 10.56 -13.33 9.38
CA THR A 516 9.34 -14.14 9.34
C THR A 516 9.63 -15.45 8.63
N SER A 517 9.17 -16.54 9.23
CA SER A 517 9.29 -17.89 8.69
C SER A 517 7.92 -18.53 8.63
N LYS A 518 7.59 -19.20 7.53
CA LYS A 518 6.31 -19.87 7.32
C LYS A 518 6.53 -21.21 6.66
N VAL A 519 5.75 -22.23 7.07
CA VAL A 519 5.67 -23.52 6.40
C VAL A 519 4.22 -23.95 6.29
N ASP A 520 3.84 -24.33 5.09
CA ASP A 520 2.53 -24.84 4.72
C ASP A 520 2.64 -26.28 4.21
N PHE A 521 1.73 -27.12 4.64
CA PHE A 521 1.55 -28.49 4.15
C PHE A 521 0.15 -28.59 3.58
N THR A 522 0.05 -29.07 2.35
CA THR A 522 -1.24 -29.32 1.70
C THR A 522 -1.33 -30.79 1.34
N LYS A 523 -2.39 -31.47 1.82
CA LYS A 523 -2.69 -32.85 1.48
C LYS A 523 -4.00 -32.92 0.73
N LYS A 524 -3.96 -33.39 -0.50
CA LYS A 524 -5.16 -33.70 -1.28
C LYS A 524 -5.67 -35.11 -0.90
N TYR A 525 -6.99 -35.24 -0.83
CA TYR A 525 -7.66 -36.51 -0.48
C TYR A 525 -9.12 -36.48 -0.93
N ASP A 526 -9.78 -37.60 -0.93
CA ASP A 526 -11.19 -37.68 -1.33
C ASP A 526 -12.11 -37.56 -0.10
N LEU A 527 -13.09 -36.69 -0.17
CA LEU A 527 -14.14 -36.50 0.81
C LEU A 527 -15.51 -36.35 0.11
N PHE A 528 -16.52 -37.11 0.52
CA PHE A 528 -17.87 -37.14 -0.12
C PHE A 528 -17.81 -37.40 -1.64
N SER A 529 -16.91 -38.26 -2.09
CA SER A 529 -16.65 -38.57 -3.50
C SER A 529 -16.13 -37.41 -4.35
N ASN A 530 -15.69 -36.35 -3.73
CA ASN A 530 -15.05 -35.19 -4.37
C ASN A 530 -13.65 -35.00 -3.81
N GLN A 531 -12.76 -34.41 -4.61
CA GLN A 531 -11.44 -34.06 -4.16
C GLN A 531 -11.54 -32.98 -3.06
N ALA A 532 -10.83 -33.18 -1.98
CA ALA A 532 -10.70 -32.28 -0.84
C ALA A 532 -9.23 -31.96 -0.58
N SER A 533 -8.97 -30.86 0.09
CA SER A 533 -7.62 -30.39 0.42
C SER A 533 -7.54 -30.00 1.89
N LEU A 534 -6.70 -30.69 2.65
CA LEU A 534 -6.34 -30.31 4.03
C LEU A 534 -5.05 -29.52 3.99
N LYS A 535 -5.12 -28.27 4.46
CA LYS A 535 -3.96 -27.39 4.60
C LYS A 535 -3.70 -27.13 6.08
N PHE A 536 -2.45 -27.30 6.50
CA PHE A 536 -2.01 -26.97 7.86
C PHE A 536 -0.60 -26.41 7.82
N GLY A 537 -0.26 -25.59 8.78
CA GLY A 537 1.04 -24.95 8.78
C GLY A 537 1.34 -24.19 10.05
N ALA A 538 2.52 -23.56 10.04
CA ALA A 538 3.03 -22.75 11.12
C ALA A 538 3.70 -21.48 10.59
N LEU A 539 3.65 -20.41 11.41
CA LEU A 539 4.33 -19.16 11.16
C LEU A 539 5.02 -18.72 12.45
N ALA A 540 6.24 -18.20 12.32
CA ALA A 540 6.94 -17.50 13.36
C ALA A 540 7.47 -16.17 12.83
N SER A 541 7.26 -15.09 13.57
CA SER A 541 7.77 -13.75 13.24
C SER A 541 8.40 -13.12 14.47
N TYR A 542 9.59 -12.60 14.28
CA TYR A 542 10.33 -11.80 15.27
C TYR A 542 10.58 -10.43 14.67
N LYS A 543 10.22 -9.37 15.39
CA LYS A 543 10.46 -7.98 15.00
C LYS A 543 11.14 -7.27 16.17
N LYS A 544 12.19 -6.54 15.89
CA LYS A 544 12.88 -5.69 16.86
C LYS A 544 13.05 -4.30 16.28
N ARG A 545 12.62 -3.29 17.00
CA ARG A 545 12.78 -1.88 16.62
C ARG A 545 13.56 -1.15 17.70
N ASN A 546 14.57 -0.38 17.28
CA ASN A 546 15.25 0.63 18.07
C ASN A 546 14.89 1.99 17.50
N TYR A 547 14.61 2.95 18.34
CA TYR A 547 14.31 4.32 17.95
C TYR A 547 14.94 5.31 18.90
N ASP A 548 15.79 6.19 18.36
CA ASP A 548 16.54 7.20 19.10
C ASP A 548 16.25 8.58 18.55
N ILE A 549 16.04 9.54 19.44
CA ILE A 549 15.84 10.96 19.10
C ILE A 549 16.89 11.78 19.84
N TYR A 550 17.70 12.53 19.08
CA TYR A 550 18.72 13.43 19.62
C TYR A 550 18.36 14.86 19.28
N LYS A 551 18.13 15.68 20.31
CA LYS A 551 17.71 17.06 20.17
C LYS A 551 18.75 18.01 20.74
N TYR A 552 19.13 19.00 19.93
CA TYR A 552 20.01 20.10 20.28
C TYR A 552 19.37 21.41 19.87
N GLU A 553 19.79 22.50 20.54
CA GLU A 553 19.38 23.84 20.20
C GLU A 553 20.59 24.79 20.17
N VAL A 554 20.46 25.90 19.45
CA VAL A 554 21.44 26.97 19.47
C VAL A 554 21.00 28.00 20.50
N ALA A 555 21.76 28.11 21.56
CA ALA A 555 21.56 29.09 22.61
C ALA A 555 22.52 30.29 22.46
N PHE A 556 22.20 31.40 23.11
CA PHE A 556 22.93 32.66 22.99
C PHE A 556 23.41 33.13 24.33
N ARG A 557 24.65 33.65 24.39
CA ARG A 557 25.20 34.28 25.57
C ARG A 557 25.61 35.71 25.23
N SER A 558 24.98 36.70 25.89
CA SER A 558 25.25 38.12 25.73
C SER A 558 25.26 38.62 24.28
N VAL A 559 24.40 38.05 23.45
CA VAL A 559 24.21 38.40 22.03
C VAL A 559 22.91 39.19 21.86
N ASN A 560 22.97 40.30 21.13
CA ASN A 560 21.82 40.91 20.60
C ASN A 560 21.42 40.19 19.30
N THR A 561 20.43 39.31 19.36
CA THR A 561 20.03 38.48 18.22
C THR A 561 19.44 39.28 17.05
N SER A 562 19.07 40.52 17.27
CA SER A 562 18.65 41.44 16.19
C SER A 562 19.81 41.77 15.23
N SER A 563 21.05 41.63 15.67
CA SER A 563 22.23 41.84 14.80
C SER A 563 22.34 40.80 13.67
N PHE A 564 21.64 39.68 13.76
CA PHE A 564 21.58 38.66 12.66
C PHE A 564 20.66 39.12 11.54
N ASN A 565 19.85 40.14 11.74
CA ASN A 565 19.00 40.78 10.74
C ASN A 565 18.11 39.77 9.94
N GLY A 566 17.61 38.74 10.60
CA GLY A 566 16.78 37.70 9.99
C GLY A 566 17.55 36.66 9.14
N ASP A 567 18.89 36.67 9.15
CA ASP A 567 19.69 35.66 8.42
C ASP A 567 20.02 34.47 9.34
N PRO A 568 19.42 33.27 9.09
CA PRO A 568 19.72 32.09 9.89
C PRO A 568 21.19 31.65 9.83
N ASN A 569 21.86 31.82 8.69
CA ASN A 569 23.27 31.39 8.54
C ASN A 569 24.23 32.26 9.37
N ALA A 570 23.87 33.48 9.70
CA ALA A 570 24.65 34.33 10.59
C ALA A 570 24.77 33.75 12.01
N ILE A 571 23.84 32.90 12.43
CA ILE A 571 23.79 32.37 13.81
C ILE A 571 25.02 31.53 14.14
N LEU A 572 25.44 30.66 13.24
CA LEU A 572 26.61 29.79 13.39
C LEU A 572 27.81 30.23 12.51
N ASP A 573 27.80 31.48 12.04
CA ASP A 573 28.99 32.04 11.41
C ASP A 573 30.16 31.99 12.40
N PRO A 574 31.38 31.64 11.99
CA PRO A 574 32.55 31.53 12.85
C PRO A 574 32.85 32.75 13.74
N SER A 575 32.47 33.94 13.29
CA SER A 575 32.60 35.20 14.04
C SER A 575 31.56 35.39 15.16
N ASN A 576 30.46 34.71 15.08
CA ASN A 576 29.34 34.80 16.03
C ASN A 576 29.28 33.66 17.04
N ILE A 577 30.16 32.67 16.91
CA ILE A 577 30.24 31.53 17.82
C ILE A 577 30.87 31.99 19.14
N TRP A 578 30.30 31.51 20.25
CA TRP A 578 30.82 31.74 21.58
C TRP A 578 32.24 31.19 21.71
N THR A 579 33.15 31.99 22.29
CA THR A 579 34.50 31.58 22.64
C THR A 579 34.77 31.89 24.11
N PRO A 580 35.73 31.18 24.76
CA PRO A 580 36.16 31.49 26.14
C PRO A 580 36.68 32.92 26.30
N GLU A 581 37.36 33.47 25.27
CA GLU A 581 38.01 34.79 25.27
C GLU A 581 36.96 35.92 25.24
N THR A 582 35.96 35.81 24.36
CA THR A 582 34.91 36.82 24.23
C THR A 582 33.82 36.68 25.27
N ASN A 583 33.56 35.44 25.71
CA ASN A 583 32.48 35.05 26.56
C ASN A 583 31.10 35.50 26.05
N THR A 584 30.96 35.71 24.75
CA THR A 584 29.76 36.10 24.03
C THR A 584 29.63 35.27 22.76
N GLY A 585 28.40 35.03 22.28
CA GLY A 585 28.17 34.32 21.02
C GLY A 585 27.13 33.24 21.13
N SER A 586 26.91 32.57 19.99
CA SER A 586 26.02 31.42 19.81
C SER A 586 26.75 30.13 20.21
N TYR A 587 26.05 29.21 20.84
CA TYR A 587 26.59 27.90 21.18
C TYR A 587 25.53 26.81 21.17
N ILE A 588 25.96 25.56 20.91
CA ILE A 588 25.10 24.39 20.94
C ILE A 588 24.81 23.97 22.38
N ARG A 589 23.54 23.75 22.67
CA ARG A 589 23.05 23.26 23.96
C ARG A 589 22.21 22.00 23.75
N GLY A 590 22.45 20.99 24.54
CA GLY A 590 21.66 19.76 24.51
C GLY A 590 22.32 18.66 25.35
N ASN A 591 21.49 17.73 25.76
CA ASN A 591 21.88 16.53 26.49
C ASN A 591 21.16 15.34 25.91
N PHE A 592 21.71 14.16 26.11
CA PHE A 592 20.96 12.93 25.87
C PHE A 592 19.82 12.82 26.89
N GLU A 593 18.63 12.62 26.38
CA GLU A 593 17.41 12.42 27.16
C GLU A 593 16.96 10.97 27.01
N PRO A 594 17.09 10.09 28.03
CA PRO A 594 16.71 8.67 27.91
C PRO A 594 15.26 8.45 27.49
N ALA A 595 14.35 9.39 27.78
CA ALA A 595 12.96 9.32 27.36
C ALA A 595 12.76 9.42 25.84
N ASN A 596 13.76 9.86 25.11
CA ASN A 596 13.73 10.01 23.65
C ASN A 596 14.23 8.75 22.92
N SER A 597 14.47 7.66 23.66
CA SER A 597 14.92 6.40 23.09
C SER A 597 14.06 5.25 23.57
N TYR A 598 13.75 4.32 22.67
CA TYR A 598 13.11 3.07 23.06
C TYR A 598 13.57 1.89 22.22
N GLU A 599 13.49 0.71 22.82
CA GLU A 599 13.57 -0.57 22.13
C GLU A 599 12.23 -1.29 22.30
N SER A 600 11.72 -1.89 21.22
CA SER A 600 10.53 -2.72 21.32
C SER A 600 10.66 -3.98 20.47
N ILE A 601 10.19 -5.10 20.99
CA ILE A 601 10.24 -6.42 20.38
C ILE A 601 8.83 -6.98 20.28
N GLN A 602 8.46 -7.46 19.10
CA GLN A 602 7.22 -8.20 18.88
C GLN A 602 7.51 -9.62 18.42
N ASN A 603 6.87 -10.59 19.05
CA ASN A 603 6.92 -11.99 18.64
C ASN A 603 5.52 -12.45 18.26
N THR A 604 5.43 -13.17 17.14
CA THR A 604 4.21 -13.85 16.72
C THR A 604 4.54 -15.31 16.45
N ALA A 605 3.82 -16.22 17.07
CA ALA A 605 3.87 -17.64 16.76
C ALA A 605 2.47 -18.12 16.43
N ALA A 606 2.28 -18.76 15.29
CA ALA A 606 0.97 -19.21 14.86
C ALA A 606 1.00 -20.62 14.29
N VAL A 607 -0.06 -21.35 14.53
CA VAL A 607 -0.37 -22.63 13.88
C VAL A 607 -1.80 -22.59 13.34
N TYR A 608 -2.04 -23.23 12.24
CA TYR A 608 -3.35 -23.26 11.64
C TYR A 608 -3.66 -24.55 10.92
N VAL A 609 -4.95 -24.79 10.75
CA VAL A 609 -5.50 -25.85 9.93
C VAL A 609 -6.72 -25.34 9.20
N SER A 610 -6.84 -25.68 7.92
CA SER A 610 -8.03 -25.44 7.13
C SER A 610 -8.32 -26.64 6.24
N ASN A 611 -9.59 -26.87 5.98
CA ASN A 611 -10.04 -27.91 5.08
C ASN A 611 -10.92 -27.33 3.98
N GLU A 612 -10.57 -27.60 2.74
CA GLU A 612 -11.36 -27.25 1.58
C GLU A 612 -12.02 -28.53 1.03
N PHE A 613 -13.33 -28.50 0.84
CA PHE A 613 -14.10 -29.63 0.37
C PHE A 613 -15.42 -29.19 -0.26
N LYS A 614 -15.99 -30.03 -1.11
CA LYS A 614 -17.34 -29.84 -1.66
C LYS A 614 -18.36 -30.56 -0.78
N ILE A 615 -19.34 -29.83 -0.25
CA ILE A 615 -20.49 -30.41 0.49
C ILE A 615 -21.44 -31.06 -0.49
N ILE A 616 -21.68 -30.42 -1.62
CA ILE A 616 -22.36 -30.88 -2.83
C ILE A 616 -21.56 -30.36 -4.03
N ASP A 617 -21.76 -30.88 -5.21
CA ASP A 617 -21.00 -30.55 -6.43
C ASP A 617 -20.87 -29.04 -6.68
N LYS A 618 -21.90 -28.26 -6.33
CA LYS A 618 -21.95 -26.80 -6.54
C LYS A 618 -21.57 -25.97 -5.31
N LEU A 619 -21.30 -26.59 -4.16
CA LEU A 619 -20.99 -25.86 -2.94
C LEU A 619 -19.63 -26.27 -2.40
N ARG A 620 -18.65 -25.42 -2.66
CA ARG A 620 -17.29 -25.53 -2.12
C ARG A 620 -17.22 -24.80 -0.79
N SER A 621 -16.63 -25.43 0.22
CA SER A 621 -16.53 -24.92 1.58
C SER A 621 -15.09 -24.97 2.04
N ILE A 622 -14.60 -23.87 2.62
CA ILE A 622 -13.29 -23.77 3.23
C ILE A 622 -13.49 -23.34 4.66
N VAL A 623 -13.16 -24.22 5.61
CA VAL A 623 -13.31 -23.96 7.03
C VAL A 623 -11.97 -24.18 7.73
N GLY A 624 -11.58 -23.22 8.56
CA GLY A 624 -10.30 -23.31 9.22
C GLY A 624 -10.26 -22.53 10.53
N VAL A 625 -9.22 -22.80 11.29
CA VAL A 625 -8.90 -22.07 12.51
C VAL A 625 -7.39 -21.81 12.59
N ARG A 626 -7.02 -20.64 13.04
CA ARG A 626 -5.68 -20.22 13.35
C ARG A 626 -5.59 -19.92 14.85
N ALA A 627 -4.58 -20.44 15.51
CA ALA A 627 -4.17 -20.06 16.86
C ALA A 627 -2.92 -19.20 16.76
N GLU A 628 -2.92 -18.04 17.42
CA GLU A 628 -1.82 -17.09 17.35
C GLU A 628 -1.44 -16.64 18.77
N TYR A 629 -0.17 -16.83 19.14
CA TYR A 629 0.43 -16.27 20.34
C TYR A 629 1.23 -15.03 19.96
N PHE A 630 0.93 -13.92 20.59
CA PHE A 630 1.54 -12.61 20.33
C PHE A 630 2.04 -11.98 21.62
N THR A 631 3.26 -11.41 21.58
CA THR A 631 3.82 -10.63 22.69
C THR A 631 4.47 -9.36 22.19
N THR A 632 4.37 -8.29 23.00
CA THR A 632 5.18 -7.06 22.84
C THR A 632 6.00 -6.84 24.12
N LEU A 633 7.30 -6.64 23.96
CA LEU A 633 8.23 -6.26 25.01
C LEU A 633 8.67 -4.82 24.73
N PHE A 634 8.77 -4.00 25.76
CA PHE A 634 9.14 -2.60 25.67
C PHE A 634 10.25 -2.24 26.67
N THR A 635 11.23 -1.48 26.19
CA THR A 635 12.30 -0.87 26.99
C THR A 635 12.34 0.62 26.70
N GLY A 636 12.23 1.45 27.71
CA GLY A 636 12.21 2.91 27.60
C GLY A 636 11.75 3.56 28.89
N GLN A 637 11.55 4.88 28.85
CA GLN A 637 11.02 5.60 30.02
C GLN A 637 10.22 6.84 29.58
N ASN A 638 9.36 7.33 30.48
CA ASN A 638 8.69 8.62 30.26
C ASN A 638 9.63 9.82 30.53
N ASN A 639 9.21 11.03 30.12
CA ASN A 639 10.01 12.24 30.24
C ASN A 639 10.40 12.61 31.69
N SER A 640 9.58 12.23 32.67
CA SER A 640 9.87 12.49 34.08
C SER A 640 10.80 11.45 34.70
N GLY A 641 11.07 10.33 34.03
CA GLY A 641 11.81 9.19 34.58
C GLY A 641 11.10 8.47 35.74
N THR A 642 9.80 8.73 35.91
CA THR A 642 9.00 8.08 36.98
C THR A 642 8.50 6.70 36.57
N GLU A 643 8.39 6.45 35.25
CA GLU A 643 8.04 5.16 34.69
C GLU A 643 9.20 4.70 33.82
N VAL A 644 9.82 3.60 34.22
CA VAL A 644 10.97 3.00 33.52
C VAL A 644 10.61 1.55 33.22
N PHE A 645 10.69 1.20 31.97
CA PHE A 645 10.40 -0.14 31.44
C PHE A 645 11.72 -0.79 31.01
N ASP A 646 11.98 -2.01 31.43
CA ASP A 646 13.16 -2.77 31.07
C ASP A 646 12.74 -4.15 30.56
N ASN A 647 12.60 -4.28 29.25
CA ASN A 647 12.11 -5.49 28.59
C ASN A 647 10.76 -5.94 29.17
N GLU A 648 9.89 -4.99 29.49
CA GLU A 648 8.59 -5.26 30.12
C GLU A 648 7.59 -5.73 29.07
N GLN A 649 6.85 -6.78 29.41
CA GLN A 649 5.80 -7.34 28.57
C GLN A 649 4.53 -6.51 28.66
N THR A 650 4.28 -5.69 27.64
CA THR A 650 3.14 -4.78 27.58
C THR A 650 1.89 -5.42 26.98
N ILE A 651 2.07 -6.39 26.08
CA ILE A 651 0.99 -7.18 25.47
C ILE A 651 1.37 -8.65 25.49
N GLU A 652 0.45 -9.51 25.93
CA GLU A 652 0.53 -10.97 25.82
C GLU A 652 -0.85 -11.55 25.50
N GLU A 653 -0.97 -12.25 24.38
CA GLU A 653 -2.25 -12.78 23.93
C GLU A 653 -2.09 -14.14 23.26
N LEU A 654 -3.05 -15.02 23.57
CA LEU A 654 -3.24 -16.27 22.83
C LEU A 654 -4.67 -16.29 22.29
N ASP A 655 -4.79 -16.11 20.99
CA ASP A 655 -6.07 -15.94 20.32
C ASP A 655 -6.39 -17.04 19.31
N LEU A 656 -7.70 -17.27 19.12
CA LEU A 656 -8.23 -18.12 18.07
C LEU A 656 -8.95 -17.27 17.02
N PHE A 657 -8.60 -17.53 15.76
CA PHE A 657 -9.14 -16.85 14.59
C PHE A 657 -9.84 -17.87 13.67
N PRO A 658 -11.11 -18.15 13.90
CA PRO A 658 -11.91 -19.00 13.02
C PRO A 658 -12.18 -18.28 11.70
N SER A 659 -12.25 -19.07 10.60
CA SER A 659 -12.67 -18.62 9.28
C SER A 659 -13.54 -19.66 8.59
N ALA A 660 -14.54 -19.21 7.86
CA ALA A 660 -15.42 -20.05 7.05
C ALA A 660 -15.78 -19.32 5.76
N ASN A 661 -15.47 -19.91 4.64
CA ASN A 661 -15.79 -19.39 3.31
C ASN A 661 -16.62 -20.44 2.56
N PHE A 662 -17.75 -20.02 2.00
CA PHE A 662 -18.64 -20.85 1.20
C PHE A 662 -18.78 -20.26 -0.19
N ILE A 663 -18.59 -21.06 -1.21
CA ILE A 663 -18.68 -20.67 -2.61
C ILE A 663 -19.72 -21.55 -3.28
N TYR A 664 -20.84 -20.96 -3.62
CA TYR A 664 -21.91 -21.63 -4.35
C TYR A 664 -21.81 -21.27 -5.84
N GLU A 665 -21.53 -22.25 -6.68
CA GLU A 665 -21.51 -22.14 -8.13
C GLU A 665 -22.93 -22.14 -8.66
N ALA A 666 -23.53 -20.94 -8.79
CA ALA A 666 -24.91 -20.79 -9.27
C ALA A 666 -25.06 -21.32 -10.70
N ASN A 667 -24.05 -21.06 -11.53
CA ASN A 667 -23.84 -21.64 -12.87
C ASN A 667 -22.35 -21.55 -13.25
N GLU A 668 -21.98 -22.04 -14.43
CA GLU A 668 -20.58 -22.04 -14.92
C GLU A 668 -19.91 -20.65 -14.97
N LYS A 669 -20.66 -19.57 -14.93
CA LYS A 669 -20.16 -18.19 -15.03
C LYS A 669 -20.45 -17.37 -13.78
N SER A 670 -21.11 -17.92 -12.76
CA SER A 670 -21.56 -17.14 -11.61
C SER A 670 -21.35 -17.84 -10.28
N ASN A 671 -20.78 -17.12 -9.33
CA ASN A 671 -20.58 -17.57 -7.95
C ASN A 671 -21.32 -16.68 -6.96
N ILE A 672 -21.80 -17.29 -5.89
CA ILE A 672 -22.22 -16.59 -4.66
C ILE A 672 -21.25 -17.01 -3.57
N ARG A 673 -20.63 -16.03 -2.93
CA ARG A 673 -19.67 -16.24 -1.84
C ARG A 673 -20.24 -15.72 -0.54
N LEU A 674 -20.02 -16.47 0.53
CA LEU A 674 -20.30 -16.07 1.91
C LEU A 674 -19.04 -16.30 2.71
N SER A 675 -18.63 -15.32 3.51
CA SER A 675 -17.44 -15.43 4.36
C SER A 675 -17.73 -14.94 5.76
N TYR A 676 -17.21 -15.66 6.74
CA TYR A 676 -17.06 -15.22 8.12
C TYR A 676 -15.63 -15.43 8.57
N PHE A 677 -15.04 -14.42 9.19
CA PHE A 677 -13.70 -14.54 9.77
C PHE A 677 -13.50 -13.54 10.91
N ARG A 678 -12.71 -13.95 11.91
CA ARG A 678 -12.27 -13.08 12.99
C ARG A 678 -10.86 -12.59 12.71
N THR A 679 -10.58 -11.32 13.02
CA THR A 679 -9.28 -10.68 12.86
C THR A 679 -8.95 -9.80 14.06
N VAL A 680 -7.70 -9.31 14.11
CA VAL A 680 -7.20 -8.41 15.15
C VAL A 680 -6.47 -7.24 14.49
N ALA A 681 -6.53 -6.06 15.10
CA ALA A 681 -5.65 -4.95 14.79
C ALA A 681 -4.86 -4.59 16.05
N ARG A 682 -3.55 -4.80 15.99
CA ARG A 682 -2.63 -4.57 17.12
C ARG A 682 -2.05 -3.17 17.06
N PRO A 683 -1.76 -2.55 18.21
CA PRO A 683 -1.02 -1.31 18.27
C PRO A 683 0.36 -1.46 17.62
N SER A 684 0.83 -0.42 16.93
CA SER A 684 2.20 -0.38 16.40
C SER A 684 3.22 -0.13 17.52
N PHE A 685 4.50 -0.33 17.23
CA PHE A 685 5.58 -0.01 18.16
C PHE A 685 5.55 1.43 18.67
N LYS A 686 5.28 2.40 17.78
CA LYS A 686 5.17 3.81 18.14
C LYS A 686 3.98 4.07 19.07
N GLU A 687 2.86 3.45 18.79
CA GLU A 687 1.63 3.66 19.54
C GLU A 687 1.70 3.06 20.94
N SER A 688 2.24 1.82 21.07
CA SER A 688 2.48 1.16 22.36
C SER A 688 3.80 1.60 22.97
N SER A 689 4.03 2.91 23.08
CA SER A 689 5.23 3.50 23.68
C SER A 689 4.86 4.65 24.62
N VAL A 690 5.84 5.19 25.32
CA VAL A 690 5.70 6.42 26.14
C VAL A 690 6.43 7.60 25.49
N VAL A 691 6.92 7.45 24.25
CA VAL A 691 7.76 8.43 23.58
C VAL A 691 6.94 9.62 23.07
N GLN A 692 7.58 10.79 23.05
CA GLN A 692 7.05 12.00 22.43
C GLN A 692 7.82 12.29 21.15
N ILE A 693 7.12 12.34 20.04
CA ILE A 693 7.73 12.53 18.72
C ILE A 693 7.25 13.86 18.16
N PRO A 694 8.12 14.89 18.13
CA PRO A 694 7.78 16.18 17.54
C PRO A 694 7.99 16.17 16.02
N ASP A 695 7.08 16.78 15.30
CA ASP A 695 7.27 17.24 13.92
C ASP A 695 7.64 18.73 13.97
N LEU A 696 8.88 19.07 13.61
CA LEU A 696 9.36 20.46 13.69
C LEU A 696 8.71 21.37 12.65
N LEU A 697 8.33 20.83 11.49
CA LEU A 697 7.69 21.60 10.41
C LEU A 697 6.31 22.10 10.84
N THR A 698 5.45 21.19 11.26
CA THR A 698 4.06 21.52 11.65
C THR A 698 3.93 21.89 13.13
N GLY A 699 4.90 21.51 13.97
CA GLY A 699 4.84 21.67 15.42
C GLY A 699 3.83 20.74 16.09
N ILE A 700 3.39 19.69 15.40
CA ILE A 700 2.56 18.62 15.96
C ILE A 700 3.43 17.69 16.81
N ILE A 701 2.88 17.18 17.91
CA ILE A 701 3.57 16.24 18.80
C ILE A 701 2.70 14.99 18.90
N PHE A 702 3.27 13.85 18.52
CA PHE A 702 2.68 12.55 18.79
C PHE A 702 3.09 12.07 20.18
N LEU A 703 2.12 11.55 20.94
CA LEU A 703 2.31 10.95 22.25
C LEU A 703 1.92 9.47 22.17
N GLY A 704 2.82 8.56 22.47
CA GLY A 704 2.49 7.15 22.59
C GLY A 704 1.54 6.87 23.76
N ASN A 705 0.92 5.71 23.75
CA ASN A 705 0.06 5.20 24.82
C ASN A 705 0.34 3.71 25.03
N ILE A 706 1.07 3.40 26.10
CA ILE A 706 1.50 2.04 26.38
C ILE A 706 0.37 1.13 26.85
N ASP A 707 -0.77 1.69 27.30
CA ASP A 707 -1.93 0.96 27.81
C ASP A 707 -2.89 0.50 26.72
N LEU A 708 -2.56 0.72 25.44
CA LEU A 708 -3.40 0.33 24.31
C LEU A 708 -3.65 -1.17 24.29
N GLN A 709 -4.92 -1.51 24.06
CA GLN A 709 -5.36 -2.89 23.87
C GLN A 709 -5.57 -3.18 22.37
N PRO A 710 -5.32 -4.43 21.93
CA PRO A 710 -5.66 -4.84 20.57
C PRO A 710 -7.16 -4.74 20.26
N SER A 711 -7.49 -4.38 19.04
CA SER A 711 -8.87 -4.35 18.55
C SER A 711 -9.24 -5.68 17.94
N TYR A 712 -10.39 -6.27 18.31
CA TYR A 712 -10.89 -7.50 17.73
C TYR A 712 -12.06 -7.25 16.79
N ILE A 713 -12.05 -7.89 15.64
CA ILE A 713 -13.03 -7.63 14.58
C ILE A 713 -13.68 -8.93 14.10
N ASN A 714 -15.02 -8.98 14.10
CA ASN A 714 -15.79 -10.00 13.41
C ASN A 714 -16.22 -9.48 12.04
N ASN A 715 -15.91 -10.21 10.99
CA ASN A 715 -16.15 -9.84 9.62
C ASN A 715 -17.14 -10.80 8.95
N PHE A 716 -18.12 -10.26 8.23
CA PHE A 716 -19.09 -10.98 7.45
C PHE A 716 -19.14 -10.40 6.06
N ASP A 717 -19.03 -11.22 5.02
CA ASP A 717 -19.05 -10.82 3.62
C ASP A 717 -20.03 -11.69 2.83
N ILE A 718 -20.73 -11.05 1.88
CA ILE A 718 -21.50 -11.70 0.84
C ILE A 718 -21.10 -11.09 -0.51
N ARG A 719 -20.89 -11.91 -1.53
CA ARG A 719 -20.56 -11.43 -2.87
C ARG A 719 -21.23 -12.30 -3.92
N TYR A 720 -21.84 -11.66 -4.89
CA TYR A 720 -22.24 -12.26 -6.16
C TYR A 720 -21.26 -11.86 -7.24
N GLU A 721 -20.80 -12.83 -8.03
CA GLU A 721 -19.83 -12.63 -9.12
C GLU A 721 -20.36 -13.27 -10.40
N PHE A 722 -20.21 -12.55 -11.50
CA PHE A 722 -20.42 -13.05 -12.84
C PHE A 722 -19.17 -12.83 -13.68
N PHE A 723 -18.66 -13.89 -14.30
CA PHE A 723 -17.49 -13.89 -15.17
C PHE A 723 -17.91 -14.11 -16.62
N GLY A 724 -17.68 -13.11 -17.45
CA GLY A 724 -17.89 -13.16 -18.88
C GLY A 724 -16.63 -13.58 -19.65
N GLU A 725 -16.71 -13.59 -20.96
CA GLU A 725 -15.59 -13.84 -21.85
C GLU A 725 -14.68 -12.60 -21.96
N LYS A 726 -13.39 -12.76 -22.35
CA LYS A 726 -12.44 -11.65 -22.58
C LYS A 726 -12.34 -10.71 -21.37
N ALA A 727 -12.10 -11.26 -20.18
CA ALA A 727 -11.93 -10.52 -18.94
C ALA A 727 -13.11 -9.61 -18.52
N GLN A 728 -14.32 -9.87 -19.02
CA GLN A 728 -15.51 -9.16 -18.56
C GLN A 728 -15.98 -9.73 -17.23
N MET A 729 -16.36 -8.85 -16.30
CA MET A 729 -16.94 -9.28 -15.05
C MET A 729 -17.93 -8.28 -14.50
N PHE A 730 -18.80 -8.77 -13.62
CA PHE A 730 -19.68 -7.97 -12.78
C PHE A 730 -19.73 -8.59 -11.40
N ALA A 731 -19.58 -7.77 -10.36
CA ALA A 731 -19.72 -8.24 -9.00
C ALA A 731 -20.42 -7.22 -8.11
N VAL A 732 -21.16 -7.73 -7.14
CA VAL A 732 -21.76 -6.95 -6.04
C VAL A 732 -21.38 -7.61 -4.74
N SER A 733 -20.80 -6.82 -3.84
CA SER A 733 -20.42 -7.29 -2.50
C SER A 733 -21.11 -6.47 -1.43
N GLY A 734 -21.53 -7.13 -0.35
CA GLY A 734 -21.94 -6.50 0.90
C GLY A 734 -21.02 -6.99 2.01
N PHE A 735 -20.65 -6.13 2.93
CA PHE A 735 -19.86 -6.51 4.09
C PHE A 735 -20.33 -5.81 5.35
N TYR A 736 -20.17 -6.52 6.48
CA TYR A 736 -20.43 -6.00 7.83
C TYR A 736 -19.26 -6.37 8.74
N LYS A 737 -18.77 -5.38 9.49
CA LYS A 737 -17.65 -5.54 10.43
C LYS A 737 -18.04 -4.98 11.79
N LYS A 738 -17.85 -5.78 12.84
CA LYS A 738 -18.05 -5.33 14.21
C LYS A 738 -16.71 -5.32 14.94
N PHE A 739 -16.33 -4.15 15.45
CA PHE A 739 -15.09 -3.89 16.17
C PHE A 739 -15.37 -3.86 17.68
N LYS A 740 -14.44 -4.39 18.43
CA LYS A 740 -14.30 -4.22 19.86
C LYS A 740 -12.97 -3.52 20.13
N ASP A 741 -12.97 -2.49 20.97
CA ASP A 741 -11.81 -1.70 21.35
C ASP A 741 -11.04 -1.08 20.14
N PRO A 742 -11.72 -0.46 19.14
CA PRO A 742 -11.03 0.16 18.03
C PRO A 742 -10.09 1.26 18.49
N ILE A 743 -8.91 1.38 17.82
CA ILE A 743 -7.88 2.37 18.16
C ILE A 743 -7.99 3.53 17.18
N GLU A 744 -8.01 4.76 17.71
CA GLU A 744 -8.05 5.98 16.92
C GLU A 744 -7.05 7.02 17.42
N LEU A 745 -6.55 7.88 16.52
CA LEU A 745 -5.71 9.03 16.87
C LEU A 745 -6.60 10.20 17.26
N VAL A 746 -6.49 10.64 18.47
CA VAL A 746 -7.32 11.70 19.03
C VAL A 746 -6.48 12.88 19.54
N ALA A 747 -7.04 14.08 19.59
CA ALA A 747 -6.40 15.19 20.28
C ALA A 747 -6.20 14.83 21.76
N PHE A 748 -4.97 15.01 22.27
CA PHE A 748 -4.59 14.56 23.63
C PHE A 748 -5.40 15.30 24.70
N SER A 749 -5.51 16.63 24.56
CA SER A 749 -6.18 17.50 25.53
C SER A 749 -6.61 18.80 24.85
N PHE A 750 -7.66 19.42 25.34
CA PHE A 750 -8.06 20.75 24.88
C PHE A 750 -7.04 21.87 25.23
N ALA A 751 -6.16 21.62 26.18
CA ALA A 751 -5.10 22.56 26.56
C ALA A 751 -3.85 22.47 25.68
N ALA A 752 -3.72 21.39 24.87
CA ALA A 752 -2.60 21.13 23.99
C ALA A 752 -3.12 20.73 22.60
N PRO A 753 -3.60 21.69 21.79
CA PRO A 753 -4.29 21.39 20.52
C PRO A 753 -3.41 20.80 19.44
N ASN A 754 -2.10 20.87 19.60
CA ASN A 754 -1.10 20.30 18.70
C ASN A 754 -0.57 18.93 19.16
N GLN A 755 -1.14 18.33 20.21
CA GLN A 755 -0.73 17.01 20.71
C GLN A 755 -1.79 15.97 20.40
N PHE A 756 -1.37 14.83 19.84
CA PHE A 756 -2.24 13.72 19.46
C PHE A 756 -1.74 12.42 20.07
N THR A 757 -2.67 11.56 20.48
CA THR A 757 -2.39 10.26 21.11
C THR A 757 -3.37 9.19 20.61
N PRO A 758 -2.94 7.93 20.44
CA PRO A 758 -3.85 6.84 20.14
C PRO A 758 -4.65 6.44 21.39
N ARG A 759 -5.93 6.14 21.22
CA ARG A 759 -6.82 5.65 22.29
C ARG A 759 -7.73 4.54 21.77
N ASN A 760 -8.12 3.62 22.66
CA ASN A 760 -9.21 2.69 22.38
C ASN A 760 -10.56 3.38 22.60
N SER A 761 -11.49 3.17 21.67
CA SER A 761 -12.91 3.51 21.80
C SER A 761 -13.72 2.22 22.10
N PRO A 762 -14.97 2.28 22.63
CA PRO A 762 -15.67 1.08 23.08
C PRO A 762 -16.00 0.06 21.97
N GLU A 763 -16.85 0.44 21.04
CA GLU A 763 -17.27 -0.42 19.92
C GLU A 763 -17.44 0.40 18.64
N ALA A 764 -17.23 -0.25 17.50
CA ALA A 764 -17.56 0.33 16.20
C ALA A 764 -18.17 -0.71 15.27
N GLN A 765 -18.92 -0.23 14.29
CA GLN A 765 -19.47 -1.04 13.23
C GLN A 765 -19.26 -0.36 11.88
N VAL A 766 -19.04 -1.18 10.85
CA VAL A 766 -18.89 -0.73 9.48
C VAL A 766 -19.73 -1.60 8.57
N LEU A 767 -20.59 -0.99 7.76
CA LEU A 767 -21.41 -1.64 6.75
C LEU A 767 -21.08 -1.03 5.39
N GLY A 768 -20.89 -1.86 4.37
CA GLY A 768 -20.59 -1.37 3.03
C GLY A 768 -21.16 -2.22 1.91
N LEU A 769 -21.33 -1.55 0.76
CA LEU A 769 -21.69 -2.15 -0.52
C LEU A 769 -20.62 -1.79 -1.55
N GLU A 770 -20.17 -2.79 -2.32
CA GLU A 770 -19.21 -2.63 -3.39
C GLU A 770 -19.81 -3.12 -4.71
N PHE A 771 -19.64 -2.34 -5.76
CA PHE A 771 -20.03 -2.68 -7.13
C PHE A 771 -18.79 -2.67 -8.01
N GLU A 772 -18.58 -3.73 -8.79
CA GLU A 772 -17.50 -3.85 -9.75
C GLU A 772 -18.09 -4.25 -11.10
N GLY A 773 -17.67 -3.55 -12.16
CA GLY A 773 -18.04 -3.86 -13.53
C GLY A 773 -16.89 -3.67 -14.48
N ARG A 774 -16.60 -4.67 -15.31
CA ARG A 774 -15.67 -4.61 -16.44
C ARG A 774 -16.38 -5.08 -17.68
N LYS A 775 -16.51 -4.22 -18.67
CA LYS A 775 -17.26 -4.51 -19.90
C LYS A 775 -16.60 -3.88 -21.11
N ASN A 776 -16.40 -4.66 -22.16
CA ASN A 776 -16.04 -4.13 -23.46
C ASN A 776 -17.32 -3.77 -24.25
N PHE A 777 -17.18 -2.92 -25.24
CA PHE A 777 -18.30 -2.40 -26.03
C PHE A 777 -18.62 -3.23 -27.30
N ASN A 778 -18.13 -4.47 -27.39
CA ASN A 778 -18.42 -5.36 -28.51
C ASN A 778 -19.94 -5.65 -28.67
N PHE A 779 -20.72 -5.51 -27.60
CA PHE A 779 -22.18 -5.67 -27.63
C PHE A 779 -22.90 -4.54 -28.40
N ILE A 780 -22.24 -3.40 -28.64
CA ILE A 780 -22.76 -2.30 -29.46
C ILE A 780 -22.32 -2.50 -30.92
N ALA A 781 -21.04 -2.74 -31.13
CA ALA A 781 -20.43 -2.99 -32.42
C ALA A 781 -19.10 -3.73 -32.28
N GLU A 782 -18.79 -4.64 -33.19
CA GLU A 782 -17.52 -5.40 -33.17
C GLU A 782 -16.30 -4.48 -33.26
N SER A 783 -16.40 -3.38 -33.98
CA SER A 783 -15.35 -2.35 -34.05
C SER A 783 -15.04 -1.64 -32.73
N LEU A 784 -15.89 -1.79 -31.72
CA LEU A 784 -15.71 -1.28 -30.35
C LEU A 784 -15.22 -2.35 -29.37
N SER A 785 -14.81 -3.52 -29.84
CA SER A 785 -14.28 -4.60 -29.00
C SER A 785 -13.05 -4.20 -28.20
N ASP A 786 -12.25 -3.29 -28.72
CA ASP A 786 -11.03 -2.76 -28.11
C ASP A 786 -11.28 -1.66 -27.08
N LEU A 787 -12.53 -1.16 -27.00
CA LEU A 787 -12.95 -0.19 -26.01
C LEU A 787 -13.57 -0.92 -24.81
N SER A 788 -13.11 -0.61 -23.60
CA SER A 788 -13.60 -1.20 -22.36
C SER A 788 -13.85 -0.15 -21.28
N LEU A 789 -14.87 -0.39 -20.46
CA LEU A 789 -15.20 0.40 -19.29
C LEU A 789 -14.98 -0.45 -18.04
N ASN A 790 -14.26 0.12 -17.08
CA ASN A 790 -14.07 -0.42 -15.75
C ASN A 790 -14.71 0.55 -14.76
N VAL A 791 -15.58 0.06 -13.89
CA VAL A 791 -16.26 0.87 -12.87
C VAL A 791 -16.21 0.14 -11.55
N ASN A 792 -15.76 0.85 -10.53
CA ASN A 792 -15.77 0.38 -9.15
C ASN A 792 -16.38 1.46 -8.27
N VAL A 793 -17.40 1.10 -7.50
CA VAL A 793 -18.08 2.00 -6.57
C VAL A 793 -18.22 1.30 -5.24
N SER A 794 -17.77 1.94 -4.18
CA SER A 794 -18.01 1.50 -2.80
C SER A 794 -18.77 2.58 -2.04
N ILE A 795 -19.79 2.17 -1.29
CA ILE A 795 -20.59 3.03 -0.40
C ILE A 795 -20.50 2.40 0.98
N ILE A 796 -20.04 3.14 1.97
CA ILE A 796 -19.65 2.62 3.27
C ILE A 796 -20.19 3.54 4.37
N LYS A 797 -20.81 2.96 5.39
CA LYS A 797 -21.22 3.66 6.59
C LYS A 797 -20.51 3.06 7.78
N SER A 798 -19.89 3.90 8.60
CA SER A 798 -19.31 3.51 9.90
C SER A 798 -20.02 4.24 11.03
N GLU A 799 -20.05 3.61 12.19
CA GLU A 799 -20.49 4.19 13.44
C GLU A 799 -19.57 3.70 14.55
N ILE A 800 -19.06 4.62 15.37
CA ILE A 800 -18.27 4.31 16.55
C ILE A 800 -18.91 4.94 17.78
N GLU A 801 -19.00 4.19 18.87
CA GLU A 801 -19.46 4.69 20.15
C GLU A 801 -18.39 5.57 20.80
N MET A 802 -18.76 6.79 21.21
CA MET A 802 -17.87 7.62 21.99
C MET A 802 -17.77 7.11 23.43
N ALA A 803 -16.55 7.17 23.98
CA ALA A 803 -16.33 6.86 25.38
C ALA A 803 -17.12 7.85 26.26
N LYS A 804 -17.85 7.31 27.25
CA LYS A 804 -18.70 8.06 28.18
C LYS A 804 -18.11 8.06 29.59
N GLY A 805 -18.29 9.16 30.33
CA GLY A 805 -17.81 9.39 31.69
C GLY A 805 -17.14 10.73 31.86
N GLU A 806 -16.93 11.15 33.09
CA GLU A 806 -16.30 12.45 33.38
C GLU A 806 -14.92 12.56 32.72
N GLY A 807 -14.73 13.61 31.88
CA GLY A 807 -13.51 13.82 31.16
C GLY A 807 -13.33 12.94 29.92
N GLN A 808 -14.32 12.11 29.56
CA GLN A 808 -14.31 11.30 28.34
C GLN A 808 -14.82 12.09 27.13
N GLU A 809 -14.75 11.46 25.95
CA GLU A 809 -15.01 12.10 24.66
C GLU A 809 -16.42 12.72 24.58
N TYR A 810 -17.45 11.94 24.89
CA TYR A 810 -18.84 12.37 24.75
C TYR A 810 -19.17 13.60 25.60
N GLU A 811 -18.89 13.55 26.91
CA GLU A 811 -19.15 14.65 27.83
C GLU A 811 -18.29 15.87 27.49
N SER A 812 -17.04 15.65 27.05
CA SER A 812 -16.16 16.74 26.63
C SER A 812 -16.70 17.45 25.38
N ARG A 813 -17.23 16.71 24.40
CA ARG A 813 -17.87 17.30 23.21
C ARG A 813 -19.14 18.06 23.57
N GLN A 814 -19.99 17.53 24.46
CA GLN A 814 -21.20 18.21 24.96
C GLN A 814 -20.85 19.52 25.69
N GLN A 815 -19.82 19.50 26.53
CA GLN A 815 -19.39 20.68 27.27
C GLN A 815 -19.01 21.84 26.33
N PHE A 816 -18.38 21.53 25.19
CA PHE A 816 -17.92 22.55 24.24
C PHE A 816 -18.77 22.61 22.96
N ALA A 817 -19.96 22.01 22.95
CA ALA A 817 -20.91 22.17 21.88
C ALA A 817 -21.38 23.62 21.70
N ARG A 818 -21.57 24.07 20.47
CA ARG A 818 -22.12 25.40 20.14
C ARG A 818 -23.61 25.46 20.52
N ASN A 819 -24.15 26.63 20.72
CA ASN A 819 -25.57 26.77 20.98
C ASN A 819 -26.39 26.31 19.76
N GLY A 820 -27.23 25.28 19.96
CA GLY A 820 -27.99 24.64 18.90
C GLY A 820 -27.32 23.42 18.26
N GLU A 821 -26.05 23.13 18.57
CA GLU A 821 -25.37 21.91 18.17
C GLU A 821 -25.83 20.73 19.03
N THR A 822 -26.21 19.62 18.38
CA THR A 822 -26.55 18.37 19.05
C THR A 822 -25.37 17.41 18.89
N ILE A 823 -24.89 16.88 20.00
CA ILE A 823 -23.83 15.87 20.00
C ILE A 823 -24.50 14.50 20.18
N ASP A 824 -24.45 13.68 19.13
CA ASP A 824 -24.85 12.28 19.20
C ASP A 824 -23.82 11.47 20.03
N ASP A 825 -24.18 10.30 20.53
CA ASP A 825 -23.26 9.44 21.26
C ASP A 825 -22.42 8.51 20.35
N THR A 826 -22.64 8.64 19.04
CA THR A 826 -21.86 7.97 18.00
C THR A 826 -21.34 8.98 16.98
N ARG A 827 -20.29 8.62 16.28
CA ARG A 827 -19.71 9.37 15.16
C ARG A 827 -19.13 8.43 14.10
N GLU A 828 -18.58 8.98 13.04
CA GLU A 828 -17.83 8.23 12.03
C GLU A 828 -16.52 7.68 12.60
N LEU A 829 -16.12 6.50 12.10
CA LEU A 829 -14.82 5.88 12.42
C LEU A 829 -13.71 6.65 11.69
N GLN A 830 -12.62 6.95 12.41
CA GLN A 830 -11.44 7.60 11.86
C GLN A 830 -10.86 6.84 10.67
N GLY A 831 -10.45 7.57 9.63
CA GLY A 831 -9.83 7.03 8.42
C GLY A 831 -10.82 6.36 7.46
N GLN A 832 -12.12 6.25 7.81
CA GLN A 832 -13.11 5.61 6.97
C GLN A 832 -13.73 6.60 5.97
N SER A 833 -13.66 6.26 4.68
CA SER A 833 -14.29 7.04 3.62
C SER A 833 -15.73 6.58 3.35
N PRO A 834 -16.72 7.50 3.28
CA PRO A 834 -18.12 7.12 3.03
C PRO A 834 -18.36 6.59 1.62
N PHE A 835 -17.54 6.96 0.65
CA PHE A 835 -17.61 6.40 -0.70
C PHE A 835 -16.27 6.45 -1.41
N LEU A 836 -16.09 5.52 -2.34
CA LEU A 836 -14.96 5.43 -3.27
C LEU A 836 -15.52 5.19 -4.67
N VAL A 837 -15.05 5.95 -5.67
CA VAL A 837 -15.44 5.76 -7.06
C VAL A 837 -14.20 5.73 -7.95
N ASN A 838 -14.06 4.67 -8.73
CA ASN A 838 -13.03 4.52 -9.75
C ASN A 838 -13.71 4.20 -11.08
N VAL A 839 -13.42 5.00 -12.10
CA VAL A 839 -13.95 4.79 -13.45
C VAL A 839 -12.79 4.89 -14.44
N GLY A 840 -12.64 3.86 -15.27
CA GLY A 840 -11.63 3.82 -16.32
C GLY A 840 -12.24 3.48 -17.67
N LEU A 841 -12.05 4.32 -18.66
CA LEU A 841 -12.40 4.07 -20.05
C LEU A 841 -11.10 3.82 -20.83
N ASN A 842 -10.92 2.61 -21.35
CA ASN A 842 -9.69 2.16 -21.98
C ASN A 842 -9.97 1.73 -23.43
N TYR A 843 -9.11 2.15 -24.35
CA TYR A 843 -9.02 1.64 -25.71
C TYR A 843 -7.66 0.97 -25.89
N ASN A 844 -7.66 -0.29 -26.30
CA ASN A 844 -6.44 -1.06 -26.50
C ASN A 844 -6.52 -1.89 -27.79
N ASN A 845 -5.80 -1.44 -28.81
CA ASN A 845 -5.68 -2.14 -30.08
C ASN A 845 -4.28 -2.76 -30.21
N SER A 846 -4.17 -4.05 -29.94
CA SER A 846 -2.91 -4.80 -29.94
C SER A 846 -2.25 -4.87 -31.33
N GLU A 847 -3.05 -4.89 -32.42
CA GLU A 847 -2.53 -4.95 -33.78
C GLU A 847 -1.80 -3.66 -34.18
N SER A 848 -2.42 -2.52 -33.88
CA SER A 848 -1.80 -1.22 -34.13
C SER A 848 -0.79 -0.85 -33.06
N GLY A 849 -0.79 -1.48 -31.90
CA GLY A 849 0.02 -1.12 -30.72
C GLY A 849 -0.39 0.23 -30.11
N PHE A 850 -1.63 0.68 -30.36
CA PHE A 850 -2.15 1.94 -29.82
C PHE A 850 -3.00 1.68 -28.60
N GLU A 851 -2.68 2.34 -27.50
CA GLU A 851 -3.41 2.25 -26.23
C GLU A 851 -3.70 3.65 -25.70
N THR A 852 -4.90 3.89 -25.21
CA THR A 852 -5.26 5.13 -24.52
C THR A 852 -6.28 4.86 -23.44
N GLY A 853 -6.27 5.68 -22.39
CA GLY A 853 -7.21 5.53 -21.28
C GLY A 853 -7.48 6.85 -20.56
N LEU A 854 -8.68 6.97 -20.03
CA LEU A 854 -9.11 8.05 -19.16
C LEU A 854 -9.58 7.44 -17.84
N PHE A 855 -9.01 7.91 -16.72
CA PHE A 855 -9.25 7.36 -15.39
C PHE A 855 -9.69 8.45 -14.44
N TYR A 856 -10.84 8.26 -13.82
CA TYR A 856 -11.35 9.12 -12.77
C TYR A 856 -11.36 8.36 -11.45
N ASN A 857 -10.83 8.99 -10.41
CA ASN A 857 -10.81 8.47 -9.06
C ASN A 857 -11.24 9.55 -8.07
N VAL A 858 -12.16 9.23 -7.17
CA VAL A 858 -12.56 10.11 -6.06
C VAL A 858 -12.79 9.30 -4.80
N GLN A 859 -12.32 9.85 -3.69
CA GLN A 859 -12.57 9.38 -2.34
C GLN A 859 -13.39 10.44 -1.60
N GLY A 860 -14.41 10.01 -0.87
CA GLY A 860 -15.24 10.89 -0.04
C GLY A 860 -14.46 11.49 1.13
N LYS A 861 -15.01 12.53 1.71
CA LYS A 861 -14.48 13.20 2.92
C LYS A 861 -14.24 12.18 4.04
N THR A 862 -13.11 12.26 4.72
CA THR A 862 -12.64 11.26 5.69
C THR A 862 -12.20 11.94 6.98
N LEU A 863 -12.68 11.46 8.13
CA LEU A 863 -12.21 11.93 9.45
C LEU A 863 -10.73 11.57 9.64
N GLU A 864 -9.88 12.60 9.69
CA GLU A 864 -8.42 12.49 9.80
C GLU A 864 -7.94 12.49 11.25
N VAL A 865 -8.47 13.43 12.05
CA VAL A 865 -8.16 13.55 13.47
C VAL A 865 -9.45 13.73 14.25
N VAL A 866 -9.60 12.93 15.30
CA VAL A 866 -10.72 13.02 16.23
C VAL A 866 -10.51 14.19 17.18
N GLY A 867 -11.40 15.14 17.18
CA GLY A 867 -11.38 16.29 18.07
C GLY A 867 -11.71 15.92 19.52
N PHE A 868 -11.23 16.73 20.45
CA PHE A 868 -11.50 16.57 21.88
C PHE A 868 -11.71 17.94 22.54
N GLY A 869 -12.83 18.09 23.21
CA GLY A 869 -13.16 19.33 23.89
C GLY A 869 -13.33 20.51 22.95
N LYS A 870 -12.44 21.50 23.07
CA LYS A 870 -12.41 22.70 22.20
C LYS A 870 -11.80 22.42 20.83
N ASN A 871 -11.06 21.30 20.67
CA ASN A 871 -10.44 20.97 19.41
C ASN A 871 -11.50 20.31 18.51
N PRO A 872 -11.88 20.89 17.38
CA PRO A 872 -12.84 20.29 16.47
C PRO A 872 -12.23 19.12 15.69
N ASP A 873 -13.10 18.30 15.08
CA ASP A 873 -12.67 17.25 14.19
C ASP A 873 -11.99 17.81 12.94
N VAL A 874 -10.97 17.09 12.45
CA VAL A 874 -10.29 17.42 11.20
C VAL A 874 -10.69 16.40 10.14
N TYR A 875 -11.07 16.88 8.96
CA TYR A 875 -11.47 16.05 7.83
C TYR A 875 -10.58 16.32 6.62
N THR A 876 -10.01 15.24 6.07
CA THR A 876 -9.47 15.26 4.70
C THR A 876 -10.64 15.39 3.73
N GLN A 877 -10.62 16.41 2.88
CA GLN A 877 -11.67 16.68 1.90
C GLN A 877 -11.57 15.74 0.69
N SER A 878 -12.64 15.64 -0.09
CA SER A 878 -12.64 14.83 -1.31
C SER A 878 -11.60 15.34 -2.30
N PHE A 879 -10.80 14.44 -2.88
CA PHE A 879 -9.83 14.74 -3.93
C PHE A 879 -10.25 14.06 -5.23
N ASN A 880 -10.50 14.86 -6.27
CA ASN A 880 -10.95 14.41 -7.58
C ASN A 880 -9.76 14.28 -8.53
N SER A 881 -9.38 13.08 -8.88
CA SER A 881 -8.25 12.82 -9.77
C SER A 881 -8.76 12.32 -11.14
N LEU A 882 -8.57 13.14 -12.17
CA LEU A 882 -8.78 12.73 -13.56
C LEU A 882 -7.43 12.62 -14.24
N ASN A 883 -7.15 11.43 -14.79
CA ASN A 883 -5.86 11.12 -15.41
C ASN A 883 -6.09 10.60 -16.83
N PHE A 884 -5.19 10.95 -17.73
CA PHE A 884 -5.19 10.50 -19.11
C PHE A 884 -3.86 9.82 -19.44
N ASN A 885 -3.91 8.72 -20.16
CA ASN A 885 -2.73 8.11 -20.76
C ASN A 885 -2.92 7.81 -22.23
N LEU A 886 -1.81 7.85 -22.94
CA LEU A 886 -1.72 7.54 -24.36
C LEU A 886 -0.40 6.82 -24.60
N SER A 887 -0.41 5.71 -25.29
CA SER A 887 0.83 5.05 -25.68
C SER A 887 0.74 4.42 -27.06
N LYS A 888 1.91 4.34 -27.69
CA LYS A 888 2.08 3.75 -29.01
C LYS A 888 3.29 2.83 -29.01
N SER A 889 3.07 1.58 -29.31
CA SER A 889 4.12 0.61 -29.59
C SER A 889 4.49 0.65 -31.06
N PHE A 890 5.76 0.47 -31.37
CA PHE A 890 6.31 0.55 -32.73
C PHE A 890 7.60 -0.26 -32.88
N GLY A 891 8.09 -0.35 -34.11
CA GLY A 891 9.28 -1.13 -34.46
C GLY A 891 8.94 -2.60 -34.70
N LYS A 892 9.98 -3.40 -34.99
CA LYS A 892 9.81 -4.83 -35.21
C LYS A 892 9.32 -5.49 -33.91
N ASP A 893 8.24 -6.27 -33.99
CA ASP A 893 7.64 -6.99 -32.87
C ASP A 893 7.16 -6.06 -31.72
N ASN A 894 6.80 -4.79 -32.03
CA ASN A 894 6.36 -3.80 -31.05
C ASN A 894 7.35 -3.59 -29.88
N ARG A 895 8.66 -3.71 -30.15
CA ARG A 895 9.69 -3.65 -29.10
C ARG A 895 9.86 -2.30 -28.44
N SER A 896 9.50 -1.23 -29.10
CA SER A 896 9.58 0.14 -28.59
C SER A 896 8.20 0.68 -28.27
N LYS A 897 8.06 1.39 -27.16
CA LYS A 897 6.81 2.02 -26.72
C LYS A 897 7.09 3.46 -26.30
N LEU A 898 6.36 4.41 -26.87
CA LEU A 898 6.30 5.80 -26.41
C LEU A 898 5.00 6.00 -25.64
N SER A 899 5.05 6.70 -24.52
CA SER A 899 3.89 6.99 -23.68
C SER A 899 3.82 8.45 -23.27
N LEU A 900 2.63 8.98 -23.25
CA LEU A 900 2.26 10.30 -22.72
C LEU A 900 1.25 10.07 -21.59
N LYS A 901 1.44 10.70 -20.44
CA LYS A 901 0.53 10.66 -19.32
C LYS A 901 0.27 12.07 -18.82
N ILE A 902 -0.96 12.34 -18.42
CA ILE A 902 -1.37 13.58 -17.77
C ILE A 902 -2.07 13.21 -16.48
N ASP A 903 -1.52 13.61 -15.36
CA ASP A 903 -2.07 13.36 -14.03
C ASP A 903 -2.73 14.62 -13.48
N ASN A 904 -3.81 14.44 -12.73
CA ASN A 904 -4.59 15.50 -12.05
C ASN A 904 -5.02 16.60 -13.02
N ILE A 905 -5.72 16.22 -14.11
CA ILE A 905 -6.23 17.16 -15.14
C ILE A 905 -7.18 18.20 -14.54
N LEU A 906 -7.91 17.83 -13.47
CA LEU A 906 -8.84 18.73 -12.81
C LEU A 906 -8.13 19.77 -11.94
N ASN A 907 -6.85 19.60 -11.68
CA ASN A 907 -6.04 20.47 -10.82
C ASN A 907 -6.64 20.67 -9.43
N ASP A 908 -7.17 19.59 -8.86
CA ASP A 908 -7.81 19.63 -7.55
C ASP A 908 -6.78 19.72 -6.42
N ASP A 909 -7.12 20.41 -5.33
CA ASP A 909 -6.26 20.62 -4.18
C ASP A 909 -6.37 19.47 -3.16
N ARG A 910 -5.28 19.21 -2.46
CA ARG A 910 -5.30 18.35 -1.27
C ARG A 910 -5.53 19.22 -0.06
N LEU A 911 -6.68 19.03 0.56
CA LEU A 911 -7.20 19.88 1.61
C LEU A 911 -7.65 19.04 2.81
N SER A 912 -7.18 19.42 4.00
CA SER A 912 -7.72 18.95 5.28
C SER A 912 -8.20 20.15 6.09
N GLN A 913 -9.39 20.02 6.70
CA GLN A 913 -10.05 21.16 7.38
C GLN A 913 -10.60 20.75 8.74
N TYR A 914 -10.53 21.68 9.69
CA TYR A 914 -11.35 21.67 10.89
C TYR A 914 -12.79 22.00 10.54
N GLU A 915 -13.75 21.20 10.96
CA GLU A 915 -15.16 21.53 10.79
C GLU A 915 -15.67 22.49 11.85
N SER A 916 -16.31 23.56 11.39
CA SER A 916 -17.02 24.54 12.21
C SER A 916 -18.53 24.30 12.16
N TYR A 917 -19.20 24.34 13.31
CA TYR A 917 -20.67 24.27 13.36
C TYR A 917 -21.28 25.62 12.94
N GLY A 918 -21.98 25.60 11.80
CA GLY A 918 -22.72 26.79 11.32
C GLY A 918 -21.85 27.93 10.83
N ASP A 919 -20.57 27.72 10.56
CA ASP A 919 -19.66 28.72 10.02
C ASP A 919 -18.66 28.07 9.04
N ILE A 920 -17.74 28.84 8.46
CA ILE A 920 -16.74 28.42 7.52
C ILE A 920 -15.72 27.54 8.24
N SER A 921 -15.41 26.37 7.66
CA SER A 921 -14.34 25.48 8.10
C SER A 921 -12.97 26.14 7.92
N ALA A 922 -12.00 25.77 8.77
CA ALA A 922 -10.66 26.33 8.76
C ALA A 922 -9.61 25.30 8.30
N ASP A 923 -8.60 25.73 7.56
CA ASP A 923 -7.62 24.84 6.97
C ASP A 923 -6.65 24.30 8.03
N PHE A 924 -6.66 22.96 8.18
CA PHE A 924 -5.64 22.24 8.91
C PHE A 924 -4.38 22.08 8.05
N SER A 925 -4.55 21.74 6.78
CA SER A 925 -3.47 21.66 5.80
C SER A 925 -4.02 21.84 4.38
N SER A 926 -3.33 22.66 3.57
CA SER A 926 -3.69 22.88 2.16
C SER A 926 -2.46 22.88 1.27
N ARG A 927 -2.53 22.13 0.14
CA ARG A 927 -1.49 22.09 -0.88
C ARG A 927 -2.06 21.75 -2.25
N ASN A 928 -1.51 22.35 -3.31
CA ASN A 928 -1.86 22.06 -4.69
C ASN A 928 -0.80 21.15 -5.35
N PRO A 929 -1.12 19.89 -5.73
CA PRO A 929 -0.19 19.02 -6.43
C PRO A 929 0.02 19.39 -7.91
N GLY A 930 -0.80 20.30 -8.48
CA GLY A 930 -0.73 20.71 -9.86
C GLY A 930 -1.09 19.61 -10.88
N THR A 931 -1.09 19.97 -12.15
CA THR A 931 -1.24 19.03 -13.27
C THR A 931 0.13 18.60 -13.79
N THR A 932 0.39 17.30 -13.88
CA THR A 932 1.69 16.75 -14.30
C THR A 932 1.61 16.07 -15.64
N PHE A 933 2.50 16.44 -16.57
CA PHE A 933 2.68 15.84 -17.90
C PHE A 933 3.92 14.95 -17.90
N SER A 934 3.79 13.69 -18.26
CA SER A 934 4.90 12.73 -18.29
C SER A 934 5.08 12.14 -19.69
N LEU A 935 6.33 12.08 -20.14
CA LEU A 935 6.72 11.43 -21.38
C LEU A 935 7.64 10.26 -21.06
N GLY A 936 7.27 9.07 -21.53
CA GLY A 936 8.02 7.84 -21.29
C GLY A 936 8.41 7.14 -22.58
N TYR A 937 9.59 6.54 -22.59
CA TYR A 937 10.05 5.63 -23.63
C TYR A 937 10.49 4.32 -22.99
N SER A 938 10.06 3.20 -23.54
CA SER A 938 10.54 1.88 -23.14
C SER A 938 10.88 1.01 -24.35
N MET A 939 11.87 0.15 -24.19
CA MET A 939 12.37 -0.74 -25.23
C MET A 939 12.63 -2.13 -24.67
N ASN A 940 12.11 -3.16 -25.32
CA ASN A 940 12.43 -4.55 -25.11
C ASN A 940 13.53 -4.97 -26.12
N LEU A 941 14.63 -5.55 -25.59
CA LEU A 941 15.83 -5.90 -26.36
C LEU A 941 15.90 -7.40 -26.65
#